data_c2fbb751b3f642ce4d7d2594278e61b6
#
_entry.id   c2fbb751b3f642ce4d7d2594278e61b6
#
_cell.length_a   1.000
_cell.length_b   1.000
_cell.length_c   1.000
_cell.angle_alpha   90.00
_cell.angle_beta   90.00
_cell.angle_gamma   90.00
#
_symmetry.space_group_name_H-M   'P 1'
#
loop_
_entity.id
_entity.type
_entity.pdbx_description
1 polymer ?
#
loop_
_entity_poly.entity_id
_entity_poly.type
_entity_poly.pdbx_seq_one_letter_code
_entity_poly.pdbx_strand_id
1 'polypeptide(L)'
;GEMRPSGLRGRGGAGCPTGVKWEAGMKAPKGQKYIVCNADEGDPGAFMDRSVLEGDPHSIIEGMLLGGYAIGADKGYVYVRAEYPLAVERLGAAIDQARAAGLLGTDILGSGVDFDLEIRIGAGAFVCGEETALLASIEGMRGEPRQKPPFPFEAGLFEKPTIINNVETLANVAPIILNGAAWYAGFGTEKSKGTKVFALAGAIVNAGIIEVPMGTVLGDIIYKIGGGIVDGKGFKAIQSGGPSGGCLTKEHLNVTVDYESLSALGAIMGSGGLIVMNEDTCMVDTARYFMDFIRDESCGKCLPCRVGTKRMLEILERITQGKGEEGDIEMLEELASTLQQTAMCGLGQTASNPVLSTIRYFREEYETHIKAKHCDAGVCDQLYTSPCRNACPAGVNVPGYLSLVAAGRLGDAYQLIRQDNPFPAVCGRVCTHPCERHCRRSQVDEPLSICSIKRFVGDHVLSGEYEVPPVRPNPPTGKRISVVGAGPSGLTCAYYLAKLGHKVDVYEADAVAGGVLYWGIPEYRLPNEVLAKEIAAIEEAGVTIHTNSRIGSRAGCIMTVNELMERSDAVYLAIGTQKPMRMDVPGEDLEGVESGLSFLRRVGLNADRSVPRRLVVIGGGNTAMDVARTPRRPG
;
A
#
# COMPACT_ATOMS: atom_id res chain seq x y z
N GLY A 1 34.89 -11.76 -24.77
CA GLY A 1 35.15 -12.85 -23.80
C GLY A 1 34.34 -12.67 -22.53
N GLU A 2 34.57 -11.60 -21.77
CA GLU A 2 34.09 -11.43 -20.38
C GLU A 2 32.56 -11.25 -20.24
N MET A 3 31.89 -10.63 -21.20
CA MET A 3 30.47 -10.26 -21.04
C MET A 3 29.51 -11.46 -20.90
N ARG A 4 29.78 -12.58 -21.58
CA ARG A 4 28.91 -13.75 -21.48
C ARG A 4 29.07 -14.49 -20.14
N PRO A 5 30.29 -14.82 -19.68
CA PRO A 5 30.49 -15.48 -18.38
C PRO A 5 30.16 -14.58 -17.16
N SER A 6 30.16 -13.24 -17.30
CA SER A 6 29.74 -12.34 -16.23
C SER A 6 28.28 -12.55 -15.80
N GLY A 7 27.43 -13.06 -16.69
CA GLY A 7 26.01 -13.21 -16.45
C GLY A 7 25.25 -11.87 -16.38
N LEU A 8 25.83 -10.75 -16.84
CA LEU A 8 25.15 -9.46 -16.90
C LEU A 8 23.88 -9.57 -17.74
N ARG A 9 22.76 -9.22 -17.13
CA ARG A 9 21.45 -9.11 -17.80
C ARG A 9 21.07 -7.63 -17.94
N GLY A 10 20.30 -7.31 -18.98
CA GLY A 10 19.83 -5.95 -19.25
C GLY A 10 19.10 -5.33 -18.05
N ARG A 11 19.49 -4.12 -17.67
CA ARG A 11 18.99 -3.39 -16.48
C ARG A 11 17.76 -2.50 -16.77
N GLY A 12 17.38 -2.37 -18.04
CA GLY A 12 16.22 -1.56 -18.44
C GLY A 12 14.85 -2.26 -18.34
N GLY A 13 14.75 -3.40 -17.66
CA GLY A 13 13.47 -4.05 -17.38
C GLY A 13 13.34 -5.49 -17.87
N ALA A 14 13.61 -5.78 -19.13
CA ALA A 14 13.40 -7.10 -19.74
C ALA A 14 14.40 -8.18 -19.26
N GLY A 15 15.56 -7.81 -18.71
CA GLY A 15 16.52 -8.74 -18.16
C GLY A 15 17.16 -9.69 -19.18
N CYS A 16 17.23 -9.35 -20.46
CA CYS A 16 17.87 -10.18 -21.47
C CYS A 16 19.39 -10.30 -21.22
N PRO A 17 20.00 -11.50 -21.38
CA PRO A 17 21.44 -11.66 -21.20
C PRO A 17 22.25 -10.82 -22.20
N THR A 18 23.02 -9.85 -21.69
CA THR A 18 23.77 -8.87 -22.51
C THR A 18 24.80 -9.54 -23.41
N GLY A 19 25.56 -10.49 -22.88
CA GLY A 19 26.56 -11.21 -23.67
C GLY A 19 25.98 -12.03 -24.82
N VAL A 20 24.78 -12.61 -24.65
CA VAL A 20 24.07 -13.33 -25.72
C VAL A 20 23.59 -12.36 -26.80
N LYS A 21 23.05 -11.20 -26.41
CA LYS A 21 22.62 -10.15 -27.33
C LYS A 21 23.80 -9.62 -28.18
N TRP A 22 24.96 -9.38 -27.54
CA TRP A 22 26.16 -8.94 -28.24
C TRP A 22 26.72 -10.02 -29.16
N GLU A 23 26.68 -11.29 -28.78
CA GLU A 23 27.11 -12.40 -29.62
C GLU A 23 26.24 -12.51 -30.90
N ALA A 24 24.93 -12.28 -30.79
CA ALA A 24 24.05 -12.22 -31.95
C ALA A 24 24.42 -11.07 -32.88
N GLY A 25 24.67 -9.86 -32.34
CA GLY A 25 25.13 -8.71 -33.13
C GLY A 25 26.51 -8.94 -33.80
N MET A 26 27.43 -9.60 -33.12
CA MET A 26 28.73 -9.97 -33.67
C MET A 26 28.58 -10.92 -34.88
N LYS A 27 27.69 -11.91 -34.77
CA LYS A 27 27.40 -12.91 -35.80
C LYS A 27 26.57 -12.37 -36.97
N ALA A 28 25.95 -11.21 -36.84
CA ALA A 28 25.19 -10.57 -37.90
C ALA A 28 26.08 -10.27 -39.14
N PRO A 29 25.53 -10.17 -40.36
CA PRO A 29 26.29 -9.93 -41.57
C PRO A 29 27.26 -8.76 -41.47
N LYS A 30 28.41 -8.87 -42.12
CA LYS A 30 29.40 -7.79 -42.20
C LYS A 30 28.81 -6.57 -42.92
N GLY A 31 29.21 -5.39 -42.51
CA GLY A 31 28.75 -4.11 -43.02
C GLY A 31 28.41 -3.15 -41.89
N GLN A 32 27.63 -2.12 -42.17
CA GLN A 32 27.20 -1.15 -41.20
C GLN A 32 26.42 -1.81 -40.05
N LYS A 33 26.83 -1.55 -38.84
CA LYS A 33 26.13 -1.95 -37.61
C LYS A 33 26.03 -0.75 -36.67
N TYR A 34 25.06 -0.79 -35.76
CA TYR A 34 24.85 0.26 -34.79
C TYR A 34 24.79 -0.28 -33.37
N ILE A 35 25.25 0.54 -32.42
CA ILE A 35 24.96 0.34 -31.02
C ILE A 35 24.16 1.53 -30.50
N VAL A 36 23.11 1.28 -29.72
CA VAL A 36 22.22 2.31 -29.18
C VAL A 36 22.12 2.19 -27.66
N CYS A 37 22.36 3.29 -26.99
CA CYS A 37 22.05 3.46 -25.58
C CYS A 37 20.60 3.93 -25.45
N ASN A 38 19.78 3.12 -24.82
CA ASN A 38 18.43 3.49 -24.43
C ASN A 38 18.48 4.21 -23.08
N ALA A 39 18.33 5.53 -23.12
CA ALA A 39 18.22 6.43 -21.97
C ALA A 39 16.83 7.09 -21.90
N ASP A 40 15.81 6.41 -22.41
CA ASP A 40 14.40 6.81 -22.30
C ASP A 40 13.79 6.24 -21.01
N GLU A 41 14.19 6.80 -19.88
CA GLU A 41 13.74 6.42 -18.54
C GLU A 41 12.41 7.10 -18.23
N GLY A 42 11.30 6.45 -18.59
CA GLY A 42 9.95 7.01 -18.53
C GLY A 42 9.09 6.55 -17.35
N ASP A 43 9.55 5.60 -16.54
CA ASP A 43 8.80 5.07 -15.40
C ASP A 43 8.58 6.15 -14.33
N PRO A 44 7.35 6.38 -13.83
CA PRO A 44 7.10 7.28 -12.72
C PRO A 44 7.94 6.90 -11.48
N GLY A 45 8.72 7.86 -10.96
CA GLY A 45 9.59 7.67 -9.81
C GLY A 45 10.96 7.05 -10.11
N ALA A 46 11.28 6.68 -11.35
CA ALA A 46 12.59 6.20 -11.77
C ALA A 46 13.50 7.36 -12.21
N PHE A 47 14.75 7.39 -11.74
CA PHE A 47 15.75 8.40 -12.09
C PHE A 47 17.20 7.91 -11.94
N MET A 48 17.42 6.59 -12.01
CA MET A 48 18.76 6.00 -11.89
C MET A 48 19.59 6.21 -13.15
N ASP A 49 19.04 6.05 -14.35
CA ASP A 49 19.73 6.27 -15.62
C ASP A 49 20.13 7.75 -15.77
N ARG A 50 19.22 8.66 -15.41
CA ARG A 50 19.48 10.08 -15.32
C ARG A 50 20.69 10.36 -14.43
N SER A 51 20.77 9.75 -13.26
CA SER A 51 21.84 9.99 -12.29
C SER A 51 23.21 9.56 -12.83
N VAL A 52 23.28 8.47 -13.59
CA VAL A 52 24.53 8.04 -14.26
C VAL A 52 24.92 9.03 -15.36
N LEU A 53 23.99 9.43 -16.22
CA LEU A 53 24.26 10.39 -17.30
C LEU A 53 24.70 11.76 -16.78
N GLU A 54 24.16 12.20 -15.63
CA GLU A 54 24.53 13.46 -15.00
C GLU A 54 25.79 13.35 -14.13
N GLY A 55 26.05 12.20 -13.52
CA GLY A 55 27.14 12.00 -12.59
C GLY A 55 28.43 11.46 -13.21
N ASP A 56 28.31 10.49 -14.11
CA ASP A 56 29.42 9.81 -14.78
C ASP A 56 29.09 9.42 -16.25
N PRO A 57 28.91 10.40 -17.15
CA PRO A 57 28.61 10.12 -18.56
C PRO A 57 29.74 9.38 -19.28
N HIS A 58 30.99 9.47 -18.80
CA HIS A 58 32.13 8.76 -19.41
C HIS A 58 32.01 7.25 -19.31
N SER A 59 31.43 6.70 -18.24
CA SER A 59 31.18 5.26 -18.09
C SER A 59 30.27 4.71 -19.20
N ILE A 60 29.31 5.53 -19.67
CA ILE A 60 28.44 5.16 -20.78
C ILE A 60 29.16 5.20 -22.10
N ILE A 61 30.00 6.23 -22.34
CA ILE A 61 30.82 6.34 -23.54
C ILE A 61 31.74 5.13 -23.65
N GLU A 62 32.43 4.77 -22.57
CA GLU A 62 33.32 3.60 -22.52
C GLU A 62 32.53 2.30 -22.75
N GLY A 63 31.40 2.11 -22.10
CA GLY A 63 30.53 0.94 -22.30
C GLY A 63 30.05 0.81 -23.75
N MET A 64 29.69 1.92 -24.40
CA MET A 64 29.28 1.95 -25.79
C MET A 64 30.45 1.67 -26.75
N LEU A 65 31.63 2.25 -26.51
CA LEU A 65 32.83 1.99 -27.30
C LEU A 65 33.22 0.50 -27.26
N LEU A 66 33.26 -0.08 -26.06
CA LEU A 66 33.55 -1.51 -25.85
C LEU A 66 32.50 -2.40 -26.52
N GLY A 67 31.21 -2.02 -26.45
CA GLY A 67 30.13 -2.72 -27.13
C GLY A 67 30.21 -2.61 -28.64
N GLY A 68 30.45 -1.41 -29.15
CA GLY A 68 30.67 -1.14 -30.60
C GLY A 68 31.83 -1.97 -31.17
N TYR A 69 32.96 -1.93 -30.47
CA TYR A 69 34.11 -2.78 -30.82
C TYR A 69 33.77 -4.26 -30.84
N ALA A 70 33.06 -4.76 -29.82
CA ALA A 70 32.72 -6.18 -29.73
C ALA A 70 31.80 -6.67 -30.86
N ILE A 71 30.87 -5.83 -31.37
CA ILE A 71 29.94 -6.21 -32.41
C ILE A 71 30.41 -5.79 -33.81
N GLY A 72 31.45 -4.95 -33.89
CA GLY A 72 31.96 -4.38 -35.13
C GLY A 72 31.10 -3.22 -35.65
N ALA A 73 30.56 -2.40 -34.78
CA ALA A 73 29.88 -1.14 -35.10
C ALA A 73 30.85 0.03 -35.00
N ASP A 74 30.76 0.96 -35.94
CA ASP A 74 31.55 2.20 -36.02
C ASP A 74 30.75 3.44 -35.60
N LYS A 75 29.45 3.29 -35.35
CA LYS A 75 28.54 4.37 -34.96
C LYS A 75 27.60 3.96 -33.82
N GLY A 76 27.49 4.84 -32.84
CA GLY A 76 26.54 4.69 -31.75
C GLY A 76 25.62 5.90 -31.59
N TYR A 77 24.45 5.67 -31.04
CA TYR A 77 23.46 6.70 -30.65
C TYR A 77 23.10 6.58 -29.19
N VAL A 78 23.02 7.72 -28.50
CA VAL A 78 22.44 7.78 -27.16
C VAL A 78 21.08 8.48 -27.28
N TYR A 79 20.00 7.75 -27.02
CA TYR A 79 18.65 8.28 -27.07
C TYR A 79 18.23 8.72 -25.67
N VAL A 80 18.14 10.04 -25.46
CA VAL A 80 17.87 10.67 -24.18
C VAL A 80 16.55 11.43 -24.23
N ARG A 81 15.79 11.42 -23.16
CA ARG A 81 14.54 12.20 -23.02
C ARG A 81 14.82 13.71 -23.01
N ALA A 82 13.92 14.49 -23.62
CA ALA A 82 13.97 15.97 -23.57
C ALA A 82 13.85 16.53 -22.16
N GLU A 83 13.22 15.79 -21.23
CA GLU A 83 13.05 16.15 -19.83
C GLU A 83 14.34 16.09 -19.00
N TYR A 84 15.45 15.58 -19.57
CA TYR A 84 16.76 15.49 -18.93
C TYR A 84 17.78 16.46 -19.55
N PRO A 85 17.54 17.80 -19.54
CA PRO A 85 18.42 18.76 -20.22
C PRO A 85 19.84 18.76 -19.67
N LEU A 86 20.02 18.58 -18.37
CA LEU A 86 21.35 18.52 -17.74
C LEU A 86 22.12 17.24 -18.17
N ALA A 87 21.43 16.11 -18.28
CA ALA A 87 22.05 14.88 -18.78
C ALA A 87 22.52 15.04 -20.24
N VAL A 88 21.71 15.68 -21.10
CA VAL A 88 22.08 15.99 -22.48
C VAL A 88 23.31 16.89 -22.55
N GLU A 89 23.35 17.97 -21.74
CA GLU A 89 24.48 18.90 -21.66
C GLU A 89 25.79 18.20 -21.22
N ARG A 90 25.73 17.44 -20.11
CA ARG A 90 26.89 16.75 -19.56
C ARG A 90 27.39 15.63 -20.46
N LEU A 91 26.48 14.86 -21.04
CA LEU A 91 26.86 13.82 -22.00
C LEU A 91 27.47 14.44 -23.28
N GLY A 92 26.93 15.56 -23.78
CA GLY A 92 27.52 16.28 -24.89
C GLY A 92 28.94 16.74 -24.62
N ALA A 93 29.17 17.37 -23.46
CA ALA A 93 30.51 17.77 -23.02
C ALA A 93 31.47 16.58 -22.89
N ALA A 94 31.00 15.45 -22.36
CA ALA A 94 31.81 14.23 -22.23
C ALA A 94 32.18 13.62 -23.61
N ILE A 95 31.26 13.62 -24.56
CA ILE A 95 31.52 13.16 -25.94
C ILE A 95 32.59 14.05 -26.60
N ASP A 96 32.50 15.37 -26.45
CA ASP A 96 33.47 16.29 -27.02
C ASP A 96 34.87 16.12 -26.36
N GLN A 97 34.90 15.89 -25.06
CA GLN A 97 36.16 15.58 -24.33
C GLN A 97 36.77 14.24 -24.84
N ALA A 98 35.94 13.22 -25.01
CA ALA A 98 36.41 11.93 -25.53
C ALA A 98 36.94 12.04 -26.97
N ARG A 99 36.31 12.85 -27.83
CA ARG A 99 36.81 13.15 -29.18
C ARG A 99 38.15 13.89 -29.12
N ALA A 100 38.24 14.92 -28.29
CA ALA A 100 39.47 15.69 -28.10
C ALA A 100 40.65 14.83 -27.57
N ALA A 101 40.34 13.80 -26.77
CA ALA A 101 41.30 12.83 -26.27
C ALA A 101 41.66 11.69 -27.25
N GLY A 102 41.07 11.67 -28.45
CA GLY A 102 41.24 10.62 -29.45
C GLY A 102 40.66 9.26 -29.05
N LEU A 103 39.65 9.29 -28.15
CA LEU A 103 38.92 8.10 -27.70
C LEU A 103 37.61 7.89 -28.49
N LEU A 104 37.23 8.85 -29.32
CA LEU A 104 36.13 8.77 -30.29
C LEU A 104 36.59 9.37 -31.60
N GLY A 105 36.04 8.88 -32.72
CA GLY A 105 36.38 9.29 -34.09
C GLY A 105 37.01 8.17 -34.90
N THR A 106 38.01 8.50 -35.71
CA THR A 106 38.74 7.58 -36.58
C THR A 106 40.06 7.15 -35.95
N ASP A 107 40.48 5.91 -36.21
CA ASP A 107 41.75 5.34 -35.79
C ASP A 107 42.04 5.55 -34.28
N ILE A 108 41.09 5.20 -33.43
CA ILE A 108 41.13 5.41 -32.00
C ILE A 108 42.42 4.82 -31.42
N LEU A 109 43.25 5.66 -30.80
CA LEU A 109 44.54 5.29 -30.18
C LEU A 109 45.52 4.58 -31.17
N GLY A 110 45.39 4.78 -32.50
CA GLY A 110 46.20 4.11 -33.51
C GLY A 110 45.91 2.61 -33.68
N SER A 111 44.73 2.18 -33.27
CA SER A 111 44.32 0.76 -33.28
C SER A 111 43.65 0.30 -34.57
N GLY A 112 43.35 1.19 -35.50
CA GLY A 112 42.56 0.93 -36.69
C GLY A 112 41.06 0.76 -36.42
N VAL A 113 40.59 1.17 -35.24
CA VAL A 113 39.18 1.13 -34.83
C VAL A 113 38.57 2.52 -34.99
N ASP A 114 37.48 2.60 -35.75
CA ASP A 114 36.65 3.80 -35.86
C ASP A 114 35.40 3.63 -35.01
N PHE A 115 35.05 4.64 -34.22
CA PHE A 115 33.79 4.67 -33.48
C PHE A 115 33.43 6.09 -33.03
N ASP A 116 32.22 6.52 -33.34
CA ASP A 116 31.72 7.82 -32.87
C ASP A 116 30.30 7.77 -32.37
N LEU A 117 29.93 8.73 -31.52
CA LEU A 117 28.66 8.81 -30.81
C LEU A 117 27.89 10.06 -31.20
N GLU A 118 26.55 9.92 -31.24
CA GLU A 118 25.62 11.01 -31.49
C GLU A 118 24.46 10.95 -30.49
N ILE A 119 24.10 12.11 -29.91
CA ILE A 119 22.92 12.20 -29.01
C ILE A 119 21.68 12.39 -29.88
N ARG A 120 20.63 11.62 -29.59
CA ARG A 120 19.28 11.81 -30.11
C ARG A 120 18.33 12.13 -28.97
N ILE A 121 17.63 13.25 -29.07
CA ILE A 121 16.71 13.73 -28.04
C ILE A 121 15.31 13.27 -28.40
N GLY A 122 14.71 12.47 -27.52
CA GLY A 122 13.33 12.01 -27.62
C GLY A 122 12.34 13.06 -27.10
N ALA A 123 11.10 13.00 -27.56
CA ALA A 123 10.03 13.90 -27.12
C ALA A 123 9.35 13.49 -25.78
N GLY A 124 9.96 12.58 -25.01
CA GLY A 124 9.46 12.16 -23.71
C GLY A 124 8.35 11.13 -23.71
N ALA A 125 8.07 10.48 -24.82
CA ALA A 125 7.06 9.42 -24.89
C ALA A 125 7.59 8.10 -24.30
N PHE A 126 6.96 7.60 -23.24
CA PHE A 126 7.32 6.34 -22.57
C PHE A 126 7.41 5.13 -23.52
N VAL A 127 6.54 5.10 -24.54
CA VAL A 127 6.58 4.05 -25.57
C VAL A 127 7.91 3.99 -26.32
N CYS A 128 8.67 5.09 -26.38
CA CYS A 128 9.99 5.13 -27.01
C CYS A 128 11.07 4.38 -26.22
N GLY A 129 10.79 3.95 -24.97
CA GLY A 129 11.59 2.97 -24.24
C GLY A 129 11.53 1.56 -24.84
N GLU A 130 10.50 1.23 -25.62
CA GLU A 130 10.44 -0.01 -26.40
C GLU A 130 11.45 0.05 -27.57
N GLU A 131 12.30 -0.98 -27.68
CA GLU A 131 13.49 -0.93 -28.56
C GLU A 131 13.20 -0.58 -30.01
N THR A 132 12.08 -1.02 -30.58
CA THR A 132 11.75 -0.75 -32.02
C THR A 132 11.05 0.61 -32.19
N ALA A 133 10.31 1.08 -31.21
CA ALA A 133 9.75 2.43 -31.18
C ALA A 133 10.87 3.49 -31.05
N LEU A 134 11.87 3.20 -30.22
CA LEU A 134 13.08 4.01 -30.09
C LEU A 134 13.81 4.14 -31.42
N LEU A 135 14.01 3.02 -32.13
CA LEU A 135 14.65 3.04 -33.47
C LEU A 135 13.85 3.87 -34.46
N ALA A 136 12.54 3.71 -34.51
CA ALA A 136 11.67 4.51 -35.38
C ALA A 136 11.80 6.02 -35.08
N SER A 137 11.89 6.40 -33.80
CA SER A 137 12.10 7.79 -33.41
C SER A 137 13.46 8.34 -33.83
N ILE A 138 14.55 7.56 -33.71
CA ILE A 138 15.88 7.95 -34.20
C ILE A 138 15.86 8.16 -35.74
N GLU A 139 15.11 7.36 -36.44
CA GLU A 139 14.93 7.48 -37.89
C GLU A 139 14.05 8.67 -38.33
N GLY A 140 13.52 9.44 -37.36
CA GLY A 140 12.65 10.58 -37.63
C GLY A 140 11.19 10.21 -37.92
N MET A 141 10.82 8.95 -37.66
CA MET A 141 9.45 8.48 -37.77
C MET A 141 8.72 8.56 -36.43
N ARG A 142 7.39 8.34 -36.46
CA ARG A 142 6.61 8.22 -35.26
C ARG A 142 7.13 7.05 -34.40
N GLY A 143 7.33 7.29 -33.10
CA GLY A 143 7.78 6.29 -32.14
C GLY A 143 6.74 5.19 -31.92
N GLU A 144 6.64 4.27 -32.86
CA GLU A 144 5.72 3.14 -32.84
C GLU A 144 6.49 1.81 -32.91
N PRO A 145 6.12 0.81 -32.10
CA PRO A 145 6.74 -0.51 -32.19
C PRO A 145 6.59 -1.17 -33.54
N ARG A 146 7.63 -1.91 -33.91
CA ARG A 146 7.62 -2.79 -35.10
C ARG A 146 7.34 -4.23 -34.68
N GLN A 147 6.78 -5.00 -35.62
CA GLN A 147 6.58 -6.44 -35.37
C GLN A 147 7.92 -7.17 -35.38
N LYS A 148 8.08 -8.12 -34.50
CA LYS A 148 9.22 -9.03 -34.39
C LYS A 148 8.78 -10.45 -34.75
N PRO A 149 9.53 -11.25 -35.51
CA PRO A 149 10.78 -10.95 -36.21
C PRO A 149 10.56 -10.00 -37.42
N PRO A 150 11.63 -9.33 -37.93
CA PRO A 150 13.03 -9.44 -37.54
C PRO A 150 13.33 -8.74 -36.23
N PHE A 151 14.30 -9.26 -35.48
CA PHE A 151 14.80 -8.60 -34.27
C PHE A 151 15.80 -7.48 -34.59
N PRO A 152 16.02 -6.47 -33.73
CA PRO A 152 16.95 -5.38 -34.04
C PRO A 152 18.37 -5.82 -34.34
N PHE A 153 18.87 -6.91 -33.78
CA PHE A 153 20.17 -7.45 -34.13
C PHE A 153 20.25 -8.06 -35.56
N GLU A 154 19.11 -8.28 -36.20
CA GLU A 154 18.99 -8.72 -37.60
C GLU A 154 18.73 -7.54 -38.52
N ALA A 155 17.70 -6.72 -38.22
CA ALA A 155 17.31 -5.53 -38.98
C ALA A 155 16.73 -4.47 -38.00
N GLY A 156 17.58 -3.60 -37.50
CA GLY A 156 17.25 -2.52 -36.56
C GLY A 156 17.27 -1.14 -37.20
N LEU A 157 18.13 -0.25 -36.72
CA LEU A 157 18.26 1.13 -37.19
C LEU A 157 18.67 1.18 -38.68
N PHE A 158 17.88 1.91 -39.49
CA PHE A 158 18.07 1.99 -40.92
C PHE A 158 18.19 0.62 -41.62
N GLU A 159 17.43 -0.37 -41.11
CA GLU A 159 17.45 -1.76 -41.57
C GLU A 159 18.81 -2.46 -41.41
N LYS A 160 19.68 -1.96 -40.51
CA LYS A 160 20.99 -2.55 -40.23
C LYS A 160 20.99 -3.25 -38.88
N PRO A 161 21.85 -4.27 -38.68
CA PRO A 161 22.01 -4.92 -37.40
C PRO A 161 22.31 -3.91 -36.29
N THR A 162 21.51 -3.92 -35.24
CA THR A 162 21.57 -2.93 -34.13
C THR A 162 21.48 -3.61 -32.80
N ILE A 163 22.40 -3.26 -31.91
CA ILE A 163 22.34 -3.67 -30.49
C ILE A 163 21.89 -2.49 -29.65
N ILE A 164 20.87 -2.70 -28.81
CA ILE A 164 20.32 -1.69 -27.90
C ILE A 164 20.56 -2.15 -26.48
N ASN A 165 21.15 -1.30 -25.66
CA ASN A 165 21.34 -1.52 -24.21
C ASN A 165 20.88 -0.31 -23.41
N ASN A 166 20.41 -0.54 -22.19
CA ASN A 166 20.06 0.51 -21.23
C ASN A 166 21.32 1.13 -20.62
N VAL A 167 21.21 2.32 -20.05
CA VAL A 167 22.28 3.09 -19.41
C VAL A 167 22.99 2.29 -18.32
N GLU A 168 22.25 1.79 -17.32
CA GLU A 168 22.83 1.01 -16.21
C GLU A 168 23.53 -0.26 -16.72
N THR A 169 23.02 -0.89 -17.78
CA THR A 169 23.68 -2.04 -18.42
C THR A 169 25.05 -1.66 -18.97
N LEU A 170 25.15 -0.53 -19.68
CA LEU A 170 26.39 -0.05 -20.28
C LEU A 170 27.40 0.40 -19.20
N ALA A 171 26.95 1.04 -18.13
CA ALA A 171 27.81 1.43 -17.02
C ALA A 171 28.52 0.25 -16.33
N ASN A 172 27.93 -0.95 -16.38
CA ASN A 172 28.53 -2.16 -15.84
C ASN A 172 29.62 -2.78 -16.73
N VAL A 173 29.73 -2.38 -18.01
CA VAL A 173 30.63 -3.03 -18.99
C VAL A 173 32.09 -2.85 -18.63
N ALA A 174 32.55 -1.60 -18.42
CA ALA A 174 33.94 -1.30 -18.11
C ALA A 174 34.40 -1.95 -16.79
N PRO A 175 33.67 -1.87 -15.66
CA PRO A 175 34.02 -2.60 -14.43
C PRO A 175 34.16 -4.12 -14.63
N ILE A 176 33.31 -4.74 -15.46
CA ILE A 176 33.40 -6.17 -15.78
C ILE A 176 34.67 -6.50 -16.56
N ILE A 177 35.02 -5.69 -17.54
CA ILE A 177 36.24 -5.90 -18.35
C ILE A 177 37.48 -5.71 -17.48
N LEU A 178 37.50 -4.71 -16.62
CA LEU A 178 38.66 -4.41 -15.73
C LEU A 178 38.89 -5.45 -14.64
N ASN A 179 37.80 -5.93 -14.01
CA ASN A 179 37.90 -6.83 -12.85
C ASN A 179 37.67 -8.30 -13.20
N GLY A 180 37.21 -8.58 -14.41
CA GLY A 180 36.88 -9.92 -14.91
C GLY A 180 35.43 -10.37 -14.61
N ALA A 181 34.95 -11.28 -15.44
CA ALA A 181 33.61 -11.84 -15.35
C ALA A 181 33.31 -12.50 -14.00
N ALA A 182 34.29 -13.21 -13.43
CA ALA A 182 34.15 -13.92 -12.16
C ALA A 182 33.91 -12.96 -10.99
N TRP A 183 34.55 -11.79 -11.00
CA TRP A 183 34.32 -10.75 -10.00
C TRP A 183 32.85 -10.30 -9.99
N TYR A 184 32.31 -9.96 -11.16
CA TYR A 184 30.92 -9.53 -11.27
C TYR A 184 29.94 -10.65 -10.93
N ALA A 185 30.21 -11.87 -11.40
CA ALA A 185 29.40 -13.05 -11.11
C ALA A 185 29.43 -13.48 -9.63
N GLY A 186 30.36 -12.94 -8.85
CA GLY A 186 30.45 -13.13 -7.40
C GLY A 186 29.35 -12.38 -6.62
N PHE A 187 28.73 -11.38 -7.22
CA PHE A 187 27.59 -10.68 -6.65
C PHE A 187 26.28 -11.26 -7.20
N GLY A 188 25.23 -11.18 -6.39
CA GLY A 188 23.87 -11.59 -6.80
C GLY A 188 23.56 -13.06 -6.55
N THR A 189 22.51 -13.55 -7.22
CA THR A 189 22.03 -14.94 -7.14
C THR A 189 22.64 -15.82 -8.23
N GLU A 190 22.31 -17.09 -8.24
CA GLU A 190 22.78 -18.03 -9.27
C GLU A 190 22.35 -17.60 -10.69
N LYS A 191 21.12 -17.11 -10.86
CA LYS A 191 20.55 -16.73 -12.16
C LYS A 191 20.55 -15.23 -12.42
N SER A 192 20.59 -14.40 -11.39
CA SER A 192 20.59 -12.94 -11.47
C SER A 192 21.89 -12.39 -10.87
N LYS A 193 22.89 -12.18 -11.72
CA LYS A 193 24.24 -11.76 -11.33
C LYS A 193 24.37 -10.24 -11.21
N GLY A 194 25.35 -9.82 -10.39
CA GLY A 194 25.73 -8.43 -10.21
C GLY A 194 24.84 -7.67 -9.21
N THR A 195 24.90 -6.35 -9.32
CA THR A 195 24.10 -5.41 -8.55
C THR A 195 22.93 -4.86 -9.37
N LYS A 196 22.00 -4.20 -8.69
CA LYS A 196 20.91 -3.42 -9.32
C LYS A 196 20.73 -2.12 -8.59
N VAL A 197 20.58 -1.06 -9.35
CA VAL A 197 20.20 0.26 -8.84
C VAL A 197 18.69 0.36 -8.75
N PHE A 198 18.17 0.80 -7.59
CA PHE A 198 16.76 1.05 -7.37
C PHE A 198 16.50 2.50 -7.01
N ALA A 199 15.42 3.07 -7.54
CA ALA A 199 14.85 4.32 -7.09
C ALA A 199 13.74 4.03 -6.07
N LEU A 200 13.98 4.40 -4.81
CA LEU A 200 12.99 4.30 -3.73
C LEU A 200 12.16 5.58 -3.67
N ALA A 201 10.85 5.43 -3.78
CA ALA A 201 9.90 6.54 -3.74
C ALA A 201 8.65 6.17 -2.93
N GLY A 202 7.74 7.15 -2.75
CA GLY A 202 6.47 6.95 -2.03
C GLY A 202 6.61 7.14 -0.52
N ALA A 203 5.89 6.32 0.24
CA ALA A 203 5.76 6.47 1.69
C ALA A 203 6.94 5.87 2.48
N ILE A 204 8.17 6.21 2.12
CA ILE A 204 9.41 5.71 2.73
C ILE A 204 10.23 6.85 3.34
N VAL A 205 10.92 6.60 4.45
CA VAL A 205 11.67 7.64 5.17
C VAL A 205 12.84 8.15 4.34
N ASN A 206 13.66 7.25 3.81
CA ASN A 206 14.83 7.58 2.99
C ASN A 206 14.49 7.32 1.50
N ALA A 207 13.84 8.29 0.85
CA ALA A 207 13.65 8.25 -0.59
C ALA A 207 14.97 8.60 -1.31
N GLY A 208 15.23 7.96 -2.45
CA GLY A 208 16.46 8.19 -3.22
C GLY A 208 16.90 6.98 -4.02
N ILE A 209 18.16 7.00 -4.46
CA ILE A 209 18.77 5.91 -5.22
C ILE A 209 19.61 5.04 -4.29
N ILE A 210 19.46 3.73 -4.45
CA ILE A 210 20.26 2.72 -3.76
C ILE A 210 20.83 1.72 -4.76
N GLU A 211 22.02 1.20 -4.50
CA GLU A 211 22.57 0.07 -5.22
C GLU A 211 22.74 -1.11 -4.26
N VAL A 212 22.20 -2.26 -4.65
CA VAL A 212 22.26 -3.49 -3.84
C VAL A 212 22.59 -4.70 -4.71
N PRO A 213 23.22 -5.74 -4.15
CA PRO A 213 23.36 -7.02 -4.84
C PRO A 213 21.99 -7.60 -5.22
N MET A 214 21.90 -8.20 -6.41
CA MET A 214 20.71 -9.00 -6.77
C MET A 214 20.48 -10.07 -5.70
N GLY A 215 19.22 -10.31 -5.33
CA GLY A 215 18.87 -11.25 -4.26
C GLY A 215 18.83 -10.63 -2.86
N THR A 216 19.03 -9.32 -2.73
CA THR A 216 18.78 -8.62 -1.47
C THR A 216 17.31 -8.77 -1.08
N VAL A 217 17.03 -8.98 0.21
CA VAL A 217 15.67 -9.18 0.72
C VAL A 217 14.89 -7.86 0.67
N LEU A 218 13.66 -7.90 0.16
CA LEU A 218 12.80 -6.73 0.00
C LEU A 218 12.60 -5.97 1.33
N GLY A 219 12.36 -6.68 2.42
CA GLY A 219 12.22 -6.07 3.75
C GLY A 219 13.48 -5.34 4.22
N ASP A 220 14.67 -5.82 3.86
CA ASP A 220 15.94 -5.14 4.17
C ASP A 220 16.07 -3.83 3.39
N ILE A 221 15.63 -3.81 2.14
CA ILE A 221 15.58 -2.58 1.32
C ILE A 221 14.65 -1.55 1.99
N ILE A 222 13.45 -1.96 2.41
CA ILE A 222 12.46 -1.04 2.99
C ILE A 222 12.88 -0.57 4.38
N TYR A 223 13.27 -1.47 5.28
CA TYR A 223 13.43 -1.13 6.70
C TYR A 223 14.87 -0.79 7.09
N LYS A 224 15.89 -1.49 6.53
CA LYS A 224 17.28 -1.22 6.91
C LYS A 224 17.89 -0.08 6.09
N ILE A 225 17.61 -0.03 4.79
CA ILE A 225 18.15 1.00 3.89
C ILE A 225 17.18 2.19 3.82
N GLY A 226 15.92 1.93 3.49
CA GLY A 226 14.87 2.93 3.36
C GLY A 226 14.39 3.56 4.67
N GLY A 227 14.83 3.04 5.83
CA GLY A 227 14.48 3.60 7.14
C GLY A 227 13.04 3.35 7.59
N GLY A 228 12.29 2.51 6.87
CA GLY A 228 10.89 2.18 7.17
C GLY A 228 9.89 3.19 6.60
N ILE A 229 8.65 3.08 7.05
CA ILE A 229 7.51 3.85 6.54
C ILE A 229 7.45 5.21 7.25
N VAL A 230 7.17 6.28 6.50
CA VAL A 230 7.01 7.63 7.03
C VAL A 230 5.93 7.68 8.13
N ASP A 231 6.09 8.59 9.07
CA ASP A 231 5.15 8.86 10.17
C ASP A 231 4.85 7.64 11.06
N GLY A 232 5.68 6.59 11.02
CA GLY A 232 5.49 5.36 11.80
C GLY A 232 4.25 4.56 11.38
N LYS A 233 3.72 4.81 10.17
CA LYS A 233 2.56 4.10 9.62
C LYS A 233 2.88 2.65 9.23
N GLY A 234 1.84 1.85 9.01
CA GLY A 234 1.96 0.47 8.55
C GLY A 234 2.35 0.38 7.07
N PHE A 235 3.24 -0.57 6.74
CA PHE A 235 3.49 -0.93 5.35
C PHE A 235 2.27 -1.64 4.76
N LYS A 236 1.80 -1.20 3.60
CA LYS A 236 0.69 -1.82 2.87
C LYS A 236 1.17 -2.62 1.67
N ALA A 237 1.87 -1.98 0.77
CA ALA A 237 2.38 -2.60 -0.45
C ALA A 237 3.58 -1.84 -1.03
N ILE A 238 4.24 -2.44 -2.00
CA ILE A 238 5.24 -1.80 -2.85
C ILE A 238 4.94 -2.14 -4.31
N GLN A 239 4.93 -1.13 -5.16
CA GLN A 239 4.90 -1.31 -6.62
C GLN A 239 6.33 -1.49 -7.11
N SER A 240 6.60 -2.61 -7.78
CA SER A 240 7.89 -2.93 -8.40
C SER A 240 7.76 -2.93 -9.90
N GLY A 241 8.72 -2.32 -10.60
CA GLY A 241 8.78 -2.29 -12.06
C GLY A 241 7.89 -1.25 -12.73
N GLY A 242 7.50 -0.21 -12.00
CA GLY A 242 6.72 0.91 -12.55
C GLY A 242 5.35 0.50 -13.08
N PRO A 243 4.84 1.19 -14.12
CA PRO A 243 3.52 0.94 -14.70
C PRO A 243 3.36 -0.44 -15.35
N SER A 244 4.46 -1.08 -15.72
CA SER A 244 4.47 -2.42 -16.32
C SER A 244 4.60 -3.54 -15.28
N GLY A 245 4.82 -3.17 -14.01
CA GLY A 245 5.05 -4.10 -12.92
C GLY A 245 3.82 -4.45 -12.13
N GLY A 246 4.03 -4.98 -10.91
CA GLY A 246 2.96 -5.37 -10.01
C GLY A 246 3.24 -4.99 -8.57
N CYS A 247 2.22 -5.03 -7.73
CA CYS A 247 2.36 -4.77 -6.32
C CYS A 247 2.72 -6.04 -5.53
N LEU A 248 3.51 -5.85 -4.47
CA LEU A 248 3.88 -6.86 -3.48
C LEU A 248 3.41 -6.40 -2.10
N THR A 249 2.91 -7.33 -1.31
CA THR A 249 2.31 -7.06 0.00
C THR A 249 3.27 -7.37 1.15
N LYS A 250 2.80 -7.17 2.38
CA LYS A 250 3.54 -7.48 3.61
C LYS A 250 4.03 -8.95 3.66
N GLU A 251 3.29 -9.88 3.08
CA GLU A 251 3.66 -11.29 3.03
C GLU A 251 4.91 -11.55 2.18
N HIS A 252 5.24 -10.62 1.28
CA HIS A 252 6.37 -10.72 0.35
C HIS A 252 7.64 -10.02 0.87
N LEU A 253 7.66 -9.48 2.09
CA LEU A 253 8.83 -8.76 2.63
C LEU A 253 10.08 -9.64 2.74
N ASN A 254 9.94 -10.96 2.84
CA ASN A 254 11.06 -11.89 2.89
C ASN A 254 11.53 -12.40 1.51
N VAL A 255 10.91 -11.91 0.42
CA VAL A 255 11.28 -12.30 -0.94
C VAL A 255 12.59 -11.60 -1.36
N THR A 256 13.43 -12.31 -2.10
CA THR A 256 14.63 -11.75 -2.70
C THR A 256 14.29 -10.95 -3.95
N VAL A 257 14.93 -9.80 -4.09
CA VAL A 257 14.72 -8.93 -5.26
C VAL A 257 15.67 -9.37 -6.37
N ASP A 258 15.17 -10.24 -7.23
CA ASP A 258 15.81 -10.74 -8.44
C ASP A 258 14.75 -11.04 -9.52
N TYR A 259 15.20 -11.29 -10.76
CA TYR A 259 14.27 -11.46 -11.90
C TYR A 259 13.31 -12.65 -11.70
N GLU A 260 13.82 -13.75 -11.18
CA GLU A 260 13.08 -15.00 -11.04
C GLU A 260 12.05 -14.90 -9.92
N SER A 261 12.48 -14.41 -8.75
CA SER A 261 11.63 -14.31 -7.56
C SER A 261 10.47 -13.34 -7.77
N LEU A 262 10.73 -12.18 -8.37
CA LEU A 262 9.68 -11.19 -8.66
C LEU A 262 8.70 -11.71 -9.73
N SER A 263 9.21 -12.33 -10.79
CA SER A 263 8.36 -12.88 -11.86
C SER A 263 7.43 -13.99 -11.36
N ALA A 264 7.89 -14.82 -10.43
CA ALA A 264 7.07 -15.87 -9.82
C ALA A 264 5.85 -15.32 -9.05
N LEU A 265 5.93 -14.07 -8.58
CA LEU A 265 4.84 -13.38 -7.86
C LEU A 265 3.95 -12.52 -8.77
N GLY A 266 4.22 -12.51 -10.08
CA GLY A 266 3.50 -11.66 -11.03
C GLY A 266 3.92 -10.19 -11.00
N ALA A 267 5.05 -9.89 -10.34
CA ALA A 267 5.73 -8.60 -10.41
C ALA A 267 6.90 -8.68 -11.38
N ILE A 268 7.49 -7.53 -11.74
CA ILE A 268 8.71 -7.49 -12.55
C ILE A 268 9.75 -6.58 -11.89
N MET A 269 11.01 -6.80 -12.22
CA MET A 269 12.10 -5.93 -11.82
C MET A 269 11.94 -4.53 -12.41
N GLY A 270 11.51 -4.46 -13.65
CA GLY A 270 11.45 -3.21 -14.41
C GLY A 270 12.80 -2.53 -14.53
N SER A 271 12.78 -1.23 -14.70
CA SER A 271 13.98 -0.39 -14.67
C SER A 271 14.60 -0.27 -13.27
N GLY A 272 13.84 -0.58 -12.20
CA GLY A 272 14.26 -0.50 -10.80
C GLY A 272 13.46 0.51 -9.97
N GLY A 273 12.33 0.97 -10.45
CA GLY A 273 11.41 1.79 -9.65
C GLY A 273 10.75 0.98 -8.54
N LEU A 274 10.83 1.44 -7.30
CA LEU A 274 10.19 0.87 -6.13
C LEU A 274 9.37 1.96 -5.43
N ILE A 275 8.03 1.88 -5.54
CA ILE A 275 7.12 2.85 -4.93
C ILE A 275 6.45 2.22 -3.72
N VAL A 276 6.84 2.69 -2.54
CA VAL A 276 6.35 2.19 -1.25
C VAL A 276 5.02 2.86 -0.90
N MET A 277 4.05 2.07 -0.46
CA MET A 277 2.70 2.49 -0.09
C MET A 277 2.41 2.11 1.36
N ASN A 278 1.79 3.04 2.09
CA ASN A 278 1.37 2.85 3.47
C ASN A 278 -0.14 2.53 3.58
N GLU A 279 -0.62 2.37 4.80
CA GLU A 279 -2.01 2.04 5.10
C GLU A 279 -3.04 3.07 4.59
N ASP A 280 -2.64 4.32 4.36
CA ASP A 280 -3.52 5.37 3.83
C ASP A 280 -3.63 5.36 2.30
N THR A 281 -2.98 4.42 1.62
CA THR A 281 -3.03 4.32 0.15
C THR A 281 -4.24 3.50 -0.29
N CYS A 282 -5.05 4.04 -1.19
CA CYS A 282 -6.12 3.29 -1.85
C CYS A 282 -5.57 2.49 -3.05
N MET A 283 -5.72 1.18 -3.02
CA MET A 283 -5.16 0.33 -4.09
C MET A 283 -5.96 0.40 -5.38
N VAL A 284 -7.26 0.72 -5.32
CA VAL A 284 -8.11 0.95 -6.49
C VAL A 284 -7.68 2.24 -7.21
N ASP A 285 -7.43 3.32 -6.46
CA ASP A 285 -6.94 4.58 -7.02
C ASP A 285 -5.51 4.45 -7.56
N THR A 286 -4.66 3.65 -6.90
CA THR A 286 -3.32 3.30 -7.40
C THR A 286 -3.39 2.60 -8.75
N ALA A 287 -4.28 1.61 -8.91
CA ALA A 287 -4.51 0.94 -10.18
C ALA A 287 -5.03 1.91 -11.25
N ARG A 288 -5.95 2.81 -10.89
CA ARG A 288 -6.46 3.88 -11.76
C ARG A 288 -5.32 4.79 -12.24
N TYR A 289 -4.46 5.24 -11.32
CA TYR A 289 -3.31 6.10 -11.63
C TYR A 289 -2.37 5.46 -12.66
N PHE A 290 -1.97 4.21 -12.47
CA PHE A 290 -1.11 3.53 -13.43
C PHE A 290 -1.81 3.28 -14.77
N MET A 291 -3.10 2.97 -14.75
CA MET A 291 -3.85 2.76 -16.00
C MET A 291 -4.03 4.07 -16.78
N ASP A 292 -4.24 5.19 -16.09
CA ASP A 292 -4.31 6.52 -16.69
C ASP A 292 -2.99 6.88 -17.37
N PHE A 293 -1.86 6.68 -16.67
CA PHE A 293 -0.53 6.85 -17.24
C PHE A 293 -0.31 6.01 -18.49
N ILE A 294 -0.64 4.71 -18.45
CA ILE A 294 -0.44 3.81 -19.59
C ILE A 294 -1.34 4.19 -20.77
N ARG A 295 -2.57 4.62 -20.51
CA ARG A 295 -3.47 5.11 -21.56
C ARG A 295 -2.86 6.31 -22.30
N ASP A 296 -2.32 7.27 -21.56
CA ASP A 296 -1.70 8.47 -22.13
C ASP A 296 -0.42 8.15 -22.90
N GLU A 297 0.35 7.16 -22.45
CA GLU A 297 1.61 6.73 -23.06
C GLU A 297 1.43 5.69 -24.18
N SER A 298 0.23 5.24 -24.43
CA SER A 298 -0.05 4.31 -25.54
C SER A 298 0.17 4.98 -26.89
N CYS A 299 1.00 4.38 -27.77
CA CYS A 299 1.17 4.89 -29.13
C CYS A 299 -0.10 4.83 -30.00
N GLY A 300 -1.12 4.09 -29.56
CA GLY A 300 -2.40 3.93 -30.25
C GLY A 300 -2.38 3.02 -31.48
N LYS A 301 -1.26 2.37 -31.81
CA LYS A 301 -1.12 1.55 -33.01
C LYS A 301 -2.02 0.31 -33.00
N CYS A 302 -1.96 -0.51 -31.98
CA CYS A 302 -2.75 -1.72 -31.90
C CYS A 302 -4.06 -1.51 -31.14
N LEU A 303 -5.15 -2.09 -31.66
CA LEU A 303 -6.51 -1.96 -31.10
C LEU A 303 -6.61 -2.40 -29.63
N PRO A 304 -6.05 -3.57 -29.23
CA PRO A 304 -6.15 -4.02 -27.85
C PRO A 304 -5.63 -2.98 -26.85
N CYS A 305 -4.42 -2.45 -27.04
CA CYS A 305 -3.84 -1.44 -26.17
C CYS A 305 -4.66 -0.14 -26.19
N ARG A 306 -4.91 0.45 -27.39
CA ARG A 306 -5.60 1.74 -27.53
C ARG A 306 -7.00 1.76 -26.92
N VAL A 307 -7.79 0.70 -27.11
CA VAL A 307 -9.17 0.62 -26.62
C VAL A 307 -9.23 -0.04 -25.25
N GLY A 308 -8.47 -1.10 -25.04
CA GLY A 308 -8.51 -1.87 -23.79
C GLY A 308 -8.06 -1.06 -22.59
N THR A 309 -6.94 -0.31 -22.68
CA THR A 309 -6.46 0.54 -21.57
C THR A 309 -7.48 1.63 -21.25
N LYS A 310 -8.11 2.24 -22.27
CA LYS A 310 -9.18 3.23 -22.07
C LYS A 310 -10.38 2.62 -21.36
N ARG A 311 -10.84 1.43 -21.76
CA ARG A 311 -11.98 0.77 -21.11
C ARG A 311 -11.69 0.36 -19.68
N MET A 312 -10.50 -0.16 -19.40
CA MET A 312 -10.09 -0.46 -18.04
C MET A 312 -10.06 0.80 -17.16
N LEU A 313 -9.53 1.91 -17.70
CA LEU A 313 -9.54 3.19 -16.99
C LEU A 313 -10.96 3.68 -16.68
N GLU A 314 -11.86 3.66 -17.65
CA GLU A 314 -13.27 4.05 -17.47
C GLU A 314 -13.96 3.23 -16.36
N ILE A 315 -13.65 1.93 -16.24
CA ILE A 315 -14.15 1.09 -15.16
C ILE A 315 -13.56 1.52 -13.81
N LEU A 316 -12.25 1.71 -13.73
CA LEU A 316 -11.57 2.13 -12.50
C LEU A 316 -12.02 3.53 -12.04
N GLU A 317 -12.23 4.46 -12.97
CA GLU A 317 -12.79 5.78 -12.69
C GLU A 317 -14.21 5.69 -12.12
N ARG A 318 -15.10 4.87 -12.71
CA ARG A 318 -16.45 4.73 -12.17
C ARG A 318 -16.45 4.06 -10.80
N ILE A 319 -15.55 3.10 -10.53
CA ILE A 319 -15.39 2.48 -9.20
C ILE A 319 -14.96 3.54 -8.18
N THR A 320 -13.92 4.33 -8.47
CA THR A 320 -13.40 5.37 -7.57
C THR A 320 -14.34 6.55 -7.40
N GLN A 321 -15.30 6.75 -8.33
CA GLN A 321 -16.36 7.74 -8.27
C GLN A 321 -17.66 7.24 -7.61
N GLY A 322 -17.66 6.04 -7.01
CA GLY A 322 -18.85 5.49 -6.36
C GLY A 322 -19.92 4.94 -7.32
N LYS A 323 -19.61 4.87 -8.61
CA LYS A 323 -20.51 4.39 -9.68
C LYS A 323 -20.18 2.96 -10.12
N GLY A 324 -19.28 2.27 -9.39
CA GLY A 324 -18.92 0.88 -9.68
C GLY A 324 -20.12 -0.05 -9.60
N GLU A 325 -20.16 -1.05 -10.45
CA GLU A 325 -21.25 -2.01 -10.63
C GLU A 325 -20.77 -3.44 -10.36
N GLU A 326 -21.69 -4.34 -10.01
CA GLU A 326 -21.37 -5.77 -9.94
C GLU A 326 -20.91 -6.27 -11.33
N GLY A 327 -19.82 -7.07 -11.35
CA GLY A 327 -19.20 -7.53 -12.58
C GLY A 327 -18.04 -6.66 -13.09
N ASP A 328 -17.78 -5.49 -12.50
CA ASP A 328 -16.68 -4.61 -12.90
C ASP A 328 -15.30 -5.26 -12.69
N ILE A 329 -15.13 -6.02 -11.62
CA ILE A 329 -13.88 -6.70 -11.32
C ILE A 329 -13.61 -7.78 -12.37
N GLU A 330 -14.61 -8.60 -12.68
CA GLU A 330 -14.54 -9.67 -13.69
C GLU A 330 -14.28 -9.09 -15.08
N MET A 331 -14.90 -7.96 -15.42
CA MET A 331 -14.64 -7.27 -16.68
C MET A 331 -13.19 -6.73 -16.76
N LEU A 332 -12.64 -6.20 -15.66
CA LEU A 332 -11.24 -5.79 -15.60
C LEU A 332 -10.30 -6.97 -15.82
N GLU A 333 -10.58 -8.13 -15.22
CA GLU A 333 -9.80 -9.37 -15.38
C GLU A 333 -9.86 -9.88 -16.84
N GLU A 334 -11.03 -9.85 -17.50
CA GLU A 334 -11.22 -10.26 -18.89
C GLU A 334 -10.47 -9.32 -19.87
N LEU A 335 -10.62 -8.01 -19.69
CA LEU A 335 -9.91 -7.01 -20.50
C LEU A 335 -8.38 -7.15 -20.31
N ALA A 336 -7.92 -7.38 -19.09
CA ALA A 336 -6.52 -7.60 -18.77
C ALA A 336 -5.96 -8.81 -19.52
N SER A 337 -6.66 -9.94 -19.47
CA SER A 337 -6.27 -11.16 -20.21
C SER A 337 -6.20 -10.92 -21.72
N THR A 338 -7.17 -10.19 -22.26
CA THR A 338 -7.19 -9.82 -23.67
C THR A 338 -5.97 -8.96 -24.04
N LEU A 339 -5.63 -7.95 -23.23
CA LEU A 339 -4.45 -7.11 -23.47
C LEU A 339 -3.16 -7.93 -23.45
N GLN A 340 -2.98 -8.78 -22.46
CA GLN A 340 -1.78 -9.61 -22.32
C GLN A 340 -1.55 -10.52 -23.54
N GLN A 341 -2.61 -11.09 -24.09
CA GLN A 341 -2.54 -12.05 -25.20
C GLN A 341 -2.45 -11.42 -26.57
N THR A 342 -3.00 -10.21 -26.77
CA THR A 342 -3.23 -9.66 -28.11
C THR A 342 -2.51 -8.34 -28.39
N ALA A 343 -1.97 -7.66 -27.36
CA ALA A 343 -1.20 -6.44 -27.58
C ALA A 343 0.11 -6.72 -28.28
N MET A 344 0.51 -5.81 -29.19
CA MET A 344 1.65 -6.01 -30.09
C MET A 344 3.01 -5.90 -29.40
N CYS A 345 3.16 -5.07 -28.38
CA CYS A 345 4.44 -4.80 -27.70
C CYS A 345 4.34 -4.97 -26.18
N GLY A 346 5.51 -4.97 -25.51
CA GLY A 346 5.61 -5.13 -24.06
C GLY A 346 4.77 -4.14 -23.26
N LEU A 347 4.70 -2.86 -23.67
CA LEU A 347 3.88 -1.87 -23.00
C LEU A 347 2.41 -2.31 -22.92
N GLY A 348 1.82 -2.72 -24.03
CA GLY A 348 0.43 -3.17 -24.02
C GLY A 348 0.22 -4.51 -23.32
N GLN A 349 1.17 -5.45 -23.45
CA GLN A 349 1.10 -6.77 -22.80
C GLN A 349 1.19 -6.68 -21.28
N THR A 350 1.94 -5.72 -20.75
CA THR A 350 2.11 -5.53 -19.30
C THR A 350 1.20 -4.45 -18.71
N ALA A 351 0.45 -3.74 -19.55
CA ALA A 351 -0.41 -2.61 -19.17
C ALA A 351 -1.36 -2.91 -17.99
N SER A 352 -1.89 -4.13 -17.95
CA SER A 352 -2.85 -4.56 -16.94
C SER A 352 -2.24 -5.10 -15.66
N ASN A 353 -0.92 -5.27 -15.56
CA ASN A 353 -0.27 -5.88 -14.39
C ASN A 353 -0.56 -5.15 -13.07
N PRO A 354 -0.53 -3.80 -12.98
CA PRO A 354 -0.90 -3.10 -11.75
C PRO A 354 -2.35 -3.39 -11.32
N VAL A 355 -3.28 -3.46 -12.28
CA VAL A 355 -4.69 -3.74 -12.01
C VAL A 355 -4.86 -5.18 -11.51
N LEU A 356 -4.28 -6.16 -12.22
CA LEU A 356 -4.37 -7.58 -11.82
C LEU A 356 -3.73 -7.84 -10.47
N SER A 357 -2.58 -7.24 -10.18
CA SER A 357 -1.91 -7.43 -8.89
C SER A 357 -2.66 -6.77 -7.74
N THR A 358 -3.27 -5.60 -7.94
CA THR A 358 -4.11 -4.96 -6.92
C THR A 358 -5.42 -5.72 -6.71
N ILE A 359 -6.07 -6.24 -7.75
CA ILE A 359 -7.24 -7.12 -7.58
C ILE A 359 -6.84 -8.41 -6.84
N ARG A 360 -5.71 -9.02 -7.19
CA ARG A 360 -5.25 -10.28 -6.57
C ARG A 360 -5.06 -10.15 -5.05
N TYR A 361 -4.47 -9.06 -4.58
CA TYR A 361 -4.08 -8.90 -3.18
C TYR A 361 -5.02 -8.01 -2.37
N PHE A 362 -5.85 -7.20 -3.02
CA PHE A 362 -6.73 -6.21 -2.38
C PHE A 362 -8.15 -6.22 -2.97
N ARG A 363 -8.64 -7.39 -3.37
CA ARG A 363 -9.99 -7.56 -3.95
C ARG A 363 -11.07 -6.97 -3.04
N GLU A 364 -10.92 -7.09 -1.72
CA GLU A 364 -11.84 -6.54 -0.73
C GLU A 364 -11.98 -5.01 -0.84
N GLU A 365 -10.91 -4.29 -1.18
CA GLU A 365 -11.01 -2.84 -1.38
C GLU A 365 -11.88 -2.51 -2.61
N TYR A 366 -11.74 -3.26 -3.71
CA TYR A 366 -12.61 -3.11 -4.88
C TYR A 366 -14.07 -3.39 -4.54
N GLU A 367 -14.34 -4.49 -3.84
CA GLU A 367 -15.68 -4.86 -3.41
C GLU A 367 -16.29 -3.81 -2.47
N THR A 368 -15.52 -3.26 -1.54
CA THR A 368 -15.95 -2.19 -0.65
C THR A 368 -16.30 -0.92 -1.43
N HIS A 369 -15.49 -0.54 -2.42
CA HIS A 369 -15.79 0.59 -3.30
C HIS A 369 -17.06 0.37 -4.12
N ILE A 370 -17.30 -0.85 -4.60
CA ILE A 370 -18.46 -1.19 -5.44
C ILE A 370 -19.72 -1.36 -4.61
N LYS A 371 -19.69 -2.18 -3.54
CA LYS A 371 -20.87 -2.57 -2.75
C LYS A 371 -21.19 -1.56 -1.65
N ALA A 372 -20.21 -1.22 -0.83
CA ALA A 372 -20.41 -0.32 0.31
C ALA A 372 -20.30 1.16 -0.07
N LYS A 373 -19.85 1.48 -1.29
CA LYS A 373 -19.57 2.86 -1.74
C LYS A 373 -18.70 3.61 -0.75
N HIS A 374 -17.64 2.94 -0.28
CA HIS A 374 -16.73 3.43 0.75
C HIS A 374 -15.26 3.21 0.35
N CYS A 375 -14.42 4.19 0.66
CA CYS A 375 -12.97 4.13 0.50
C CYS A 375 -12.30 4.21 1.87
N ASP A 376 -11.73 3.11 2.36
CA ASP A 376 -11.10 3.06 3.68
C ASP A 376 -9.94 4.05 3.82
N ALA A 377 -9.16 4.21 2.77
CA ALA A 377 -8.06 5.17 2.73
C ALA A 377 -8.50 6.64 2.68
N GLY A 378 -9.77 6.91 2.36
CA GLY A 378 -10.30 8.29 2.26
C GLY A 378 -9.68 9.11 1.14
N VAL A 379 -9.29 8.47 0.06
CA VAL A 379 -8.65 9.10 -1.12
C VAL A 379 -9.69 9.38 -2.20
N CYS A 380 -10.66 8.48 -2.41
CA CYS A 380 -11.66 8.59 -3.45
C CYS A 380 -12.78 9.56 -3.05
N ASP A 381 -12.71 10.80 -3.49
CA ASP A 381 -13.53 11.93 -3.03
C ASP A 381 -15.05 11.71 -3.07
N GLN A 382 -15.54 10.85 -3.95
CA GLN A 382 -16.97 10.54 -4.06
C GLN A 382 -17.43 9.42 -3.11
N LEU A 383 -16.50 8.77 -2.42
CA LEU A 383 -16.75 7.62 -1.53
C LEU A 383 -16.64 7.96 -0.05
N TYR A 384 -16.50 9.24 0.32
CA TYR A 384 -16.55 9.71 1.69
C TYR A 384 -17.06 11.16 1.76
N THR A 385 -17.68 11.53 2.89
CA THR A 385 -18.21 12.88 3.10
C THR A 385 -17.21 13.81 3.78
N SER A 386 -16.37 13.28 4.66
CA SER A 386 -15.28 13.99 5.32
C SER A 386 -14.25 13.01 5.84
N PRO A 387 -12.95 13.38 5.87
CA PRO A 387 -11.89 12.50 6.38
C PRO A 387 -12.13 12.05 7.83
N CYS A 388 -12.62 12.94 8.69
CA CYS A 388 -12.91 12.62 10.09
C CYS A 388 -14.08 11.63 10.25
N ARG A 389 -15.10 11.68 9.39
CA ARG A 389 -16.18 10.69 9.37
C ARG A 389 -15.67 9.36 8.82
N ASN A 390 -14.89 9.40 7.74
CA ASN A 390 -14.32 8.21 7.12
C ASN A 390 -13.38 7.45 8.07
N ALA A 391 -12.52 8.16 8.78
CA ALA A 391 -11.62 7.57 9.78
C ALA A 391 -12.31 7.07 11.05
N CYS A 392 -13.58 7.40 11.26
CA CYS A 392 -14.34 6.94 12.42
C CYS A 392 -14.86 5.50 12.17
N PRO A 393 -14.47 4.47 12.95
CA PRO A 393 -14.94 3.11 12.74
C PRO A 393 -16.46 2.96 12.82
N ALA A 394 -17.15 3.88 13.54
CA ALA A 394 -18.61 3.91 13.64
C ALA A 394 -19.25 4.83 12.57
N GLY A 395 -18.48 5.51 11.72
CA GLY A 395 -18.99 6.39 10.68
C GLY A 395 -19.76 7.62 11.20
N VAL A 396 -19.51 8.05 12.44
CA VAL A 396 -20.24 9.16 13.07
C VAL A 396 -20.12 10.43 12.25
N ASN A 397 -21.25 11.11 12.02
CA ASN A 397 -21.32 12.38 11.29
C ASN A 397 -20.67 13.52 12.09
N VAL A 398 -19.33 13.54 12.08
CA VAL A 398 -18.53 14.53 12.84
C VAL A 398 -18.82 15.97 12.42
N PRO A 399 -18.80 16.36 11.14
CA PRO A 399 -19.11 17.72 10.75
C PRO A 399 -20.52 18.16 11.19
N GLY A 400 -21.50 17.24 11.09
CA GLY A 400 -22.88 17.51 11.45
C GLY A 400 -23.04 17.86 12.94
N TYR A 401 -22.51 17.02 13.85
CA TYR A 401 -22.68 17.32 15.27
C TYR A 401 -21.82 18.51 15.73
N LEU A 402 -20.63 18.74 15.13
CA LEU A 402 -19.84 19.94 15.42
C LEU A 402 -20.61 21.23 15.04
N SER A 403 -21.28 21.24 13.89
CA SER A 403 -22.13 22.37 13.48
C SER A 403 -23.29 22.60 14.45
N LEU A 404 -23.92 21.53 14.91
CA LEU A 404 -25.00 21.62 15.92
C LEU A 404 -24.50 22.15 17.25
N VAL A 405 -23.31 21.73 17.69
CA VAL A 405 -22.67 22.28 18.90
C VAL A 405 -22.37 23.75 18.74
N ALA A 406 -21.80 24.17 17.60
CA ALA A 406 -21.54 25.59 17.30
C ALA A 406 -22.83 26.44 17.31
N ALA A 407 -23.97 25.84 16.95
CA ALA A 407 -25.30 26.47 17.01
C ALA A 407 -25.96 26.38 18.40
N GLY A 408 -25.29 25.85 19.43
CA GLY A 408 -25.87 25.66 20.77
C GLY A 408 -26.91 24.54 20.88
N ARG A 409 -27.07 23.68 19.87
CA ARG A 409 -28.08 22.62 19.76
C ARG A 409 -27.52 21.28 20.28
N LEU A 410 -27.18 21.21 21.57
CA LEU A 410 -26.50 20.05 22.15
C LEU A 410 -27.35 18.78 22.14
N GLY A 411 -28.67 18.88 22.39
CA GLY A 411 -29.58 17.73 22.32
C GLY A 411 -29.62 17.10 20.92
N ASP A 412 -29.69 17.93 19.88
CA ASP A 412 -29.69 17.47 18.49
C ASP A 412 -28.33 16.87 18.11
N ALA A 413 -27.23 17.46 18.60
CA ALA A 413 -25.88 16.91 18.40
C ALA A 413 -25.75 15.51 19.03
N TYR A 414 -26.26 15.33 20.24
CA TYR A 414 -26.29 14.05 20.93
C TYR A 414 -27.11 13.00 20.15
N GLN A 415 -28.29 13.37 19.68
CA GLN A 415 -29.11 12.48 18.85
C GLN A 415 -28.43 12.08 17.54
N LEU A 416 -27.76 13.04 16.88
CA LEU A 416 -27.03 12.77 15.65
C LEU A 416 -25.87 11.79 15.89
N ILE A 417 -25.11 11.95 16.99
CA ILE A 417 -24.08 10.99 17.36
C ILE A 417 -24.67 9.60 17.61
N ARG A 418 -25.83 9.52 18.30
CA ARG A 418 -26.48 8.24 18.64
C ARG A 418 -27.12 7.54 17.43
N GLN A 419 -27.16 8.15 16.26
CA GLN A 419 -27.52 7.42 15.03
C GLN A 419 -26.50 6.32 14.72
N ASP A 420 -25.21 6.59 14.96
CA ASP A 420 -24.09 5.71 14.58
C ASP A 420 -23.31 5.19 15.80
N ASN A 421 -23.49 5.78 17.00
CA ASN A 421 -22.75 5.43 18.22
C ASN A 421 -23.62 5.62 19.46
N PRO A 422 -24.10 4.53 20.11
CA PRO A 422 -24.97 4.61 21.28
C PRO A 422 -24.27 5.08 22.57
N PHE A 423 -22.92 5.23 22.57
CA PHE A 423 -22.07 5.58 23.70
C PHE A 423 -21.29 6.90 23.49
N PRO A 424 -21.92 8.07 23.30
CA PRO A 424 -21.23 9.34 23.05
C PRO A 424 -20.26 9.72 24.18
N ALA A 425 -20.70 9.65 25.46
CA ALA A 425 -19.92 10.06 26.60
C ALA A 425 -18.78 9.09 26.94
N VAL A 426 -19.01 7.78 26.80
CA VAL A 426 -17.98 6.73 26.93
C VAL A 426 -16.93 6.92 25.85
N CYS A 427 -17.32 6.96 24.56
CA CYS A 427 -16.39 7.16 23.46
C CYS A 427 -15.66 8.52 23.51
N GLY A 428 -16.29 9.54 24.10
CA GLY A 428 -15.65 10.83 24.37
C GLY A 428 -14.50 10.76 25.38
N ARG A 429 -14.36 9.65 26.13
CA ARG A 429 -13.32 9.42 27.15
C ARG A 429 -12.26 8.39 26.74
N VAL A 430 -12.65 7.37 26.00
CA VAL A 430 -11.79 6.19 25.80
C VAL A 430 -11.42 5.91 24.33
N CYS A 431 -11.94 6.69 23.40
CA CYS A 431 -11.60 6.56 21.97
C CYS A 431 -10.14 6.94 21.69
N THR A 432 -9.51 6.32 20.70
CA THR A 432 -8.14 6.60 20.25
C THR A 432 -8.04 7.79 19.27
N HIS A 433 -9.13 8.46 18.98
CA HIS A 433 -9.26 9.69 18.16
C HIS A 433 -8.78 9.57 16.71
N PRO A 434 -9.10 8.53 15.95
CA PRO A 434 -8.65 8.45 14.57
C PRO A 434 -9.15 9.61 13.71
N CYS A 435 -10.34 10.16 14.01
CA CYS A 435 -10.91 11.32 13.34
C CYS A 435 -10.05 12.59 13.47
N GLU A 436 -9.37 12.79 14.61
CA GLU A 436 -8.50 13.95 14.84
C GLU A 436 -7.21 13.82 14.03
N ARG A 437 -6.63 12.61 13.93
CA ARG A 437 -5.44 12.35 13.10
C ARG A 437 -5.67 12.59 11.60
N HIS A 438 -6.92 12.45 11.12
CA HIS A 438 -7.32 12.70 9.74
C HIS A 438 -8.04 14.05 9.55
N CYS A 439 -7.96 14.94 10.52
CA CYS A 439 -8.58 16.25 10.41
C CYS A 439 -7.84 17.13 9.42
N ARG A 440 -8.51 17.62 8.37
CA ARG A 440 -7.90 18.52 7.37
C ARG A 440 -7.36 19.83 7.98
N ARG A 441 -7.90 20.25 9.12
CA ARG A 441 -7.40 21.44 9.81
C ARG A 441 -5.95 21.30 10.24
N SER A 442 -5.47 20.08 10.54
CA SER A 442 -4.05 19.84 10.88
C SER A 442 -3.07 20.19 9.76
N GLN A 443 -3.55 20.44 8.53
CA GLN A 443 -2.74 20.96 7.43
C GLN A 443 -2.49 22.48 7.51
N VAL A 444 -3.23 23.17 8.39
CA VAL A 444 -3.14 24.64 8.57
C VAL A 444 -2.60 24.97 9.96
N ASP A 445 -3.16 24.33 10.99
CA ASP A 445 -2.77 24.49 12.40
C ASP A 445 -3.04 23.16 13.16
N GLU A 446 -3.65 23.20 14.34
CA GLU A 446 -3.98 22.00 15.11
C GLU A 446 -5.32 21.38 14.67
N PRO A 447 -5.46 20.03 14.77
CA PRO A 447 -6.75 19.39 14.50
C PRO A 447 -7.82 19.86 15.47
N LEU A 448 -9.09 19.81 15.05
CA LEU A 448 -10.21 20.06 15.94
C LEU A 448 -10.24 19.01 17.06
N SER A 449 -10.50 19.41 18.31
CA SER A 449 -10.64 18.52 19.49
C SER A 449 -11.97 17.76 19.45
N ILE A 450 -12.16 16.94 18.42
CA ILE A 450 -13.42 16.23 18.08
C ILE A 450 -13.90 15.36 19.23
N CYS A 451 -12.98 14.64 19.87
CA CYS A 451 -13.30 13.72 20.96
C CYS A 451 -13.72 14.49 22.23
N SER A 452 -13.02 15.59 22.54
CA SER A 452 -13.37 16.45 23.67
C SER A 452 -14.74 17.11 23.49
N ILE A 453 -15.06 17.57 22.28
CA ILE A 453 -16.39 18.13 21.97
C ILE A 453 -17.46 17.05 22.10
N LYS A 454 -17.21 15.83 21.64
CA LYS A 454 -18.15 14.71 21.80
C LYS A 454 -18.39 14.38 23.28
N ARG A 455 -17.31 14.39 24.09
CA ARG A 455 -17.42 14.24 25.54
C ARG A 455 -18.26 15.35 26.16
N PHE A 456 -18.02 16.61 25.80
CA PHE A 456 -18.79 17.76 26.25
C PHE A 456 -20.28 17.59 25.98
N VAL A 457 -20.64 17.21 24.74
CA VAL A 457 -22.05 16.93 24.36
C VAL A 457 -22.65 15.82 25.24
N GLY A 458 -21.91 14.70 25.40
CA GLY A 458 -22.38 13.56 26.21
C GLY A 458 -22.61 13.96 27.67
N ASP A 459 -21.65 14.64 28.28
CA ASP A 459 -21.71 15.04 29.70
C ASP A 459 -22.86 16.00 29.97
N HIS A 460 -23.05 17.02 29.14
CA HIS A 460 -24.13 18.01 29.33
C HIS A 460 -25.52 17.41 29.15
N VAL A 461 -25.69 16.50 28.19
CA VAL A 461 -26.98 15.81 28.00
C VAL A 461 -27.25 14.87 29.18
N LEU A 462 -26.24 14.10 29.63
CA LEU A 462 -26.40 13.18 30.78
C LEU A 462 -26.52 13.89 32.14
N SER A 463 -26.18 15.20 32.24
CA SER A 463 -26.44 16.00 33.44
C SER A 463 -27.94 16.35 33.61
N GLY A 464 -28.74 16.21 32.54
CA GLY A 464 -30.15 16.59 32.53
C GLY A 464 -30.40 18.07 32.20
N GLU A 465 -29.35 18.81 31.81
CA GLU A 465 -29.50 20.22 31.39
C GLU A 465 -30.24 20.40 30.07
N TYR A 466 -30.30 19.33 29.26
CA TYR A 466 -30.94 19.34 27.94
C TYR A 466 -31.92 18.19 27.80
N GLU A 467 -33.14 18.50 27.44
CA GLU A 467 -34.14 17.48 27.07
C GLU A 467 -33.75 16.84 25.74
N VAL A 468 -33.62 15.53 25.74
CA VAL A 468 -33.44 14.73 24.52
C VAL A 468 -34.71 13.91 24.32
N PRO A 469 -35.39 14.03 23.18
CA PRO A 469 -36.56 13.21 22.92
C PRO A 469 -36.20 11.71 23.05
N PRO A 470 -37.08 10.90 23.65
CA PRO A 470 -36.80 9.47 23.80
C PRO A 470 -36.67 8.82 22.43
N VAL A 471 -35.82 7.78 22.36
CA VAL A 471 -35.71 6.97 21.16
C VAL A 471 -37.06 6.33 20.86
N ARG A 472 -37.58 6.57 19.65
CA ARG A 472 -38.83 5.94 19.19
C ARG A 472 -38.47 4.72 18.35
N PRO A 473 -38.72 3.49 18.84
CA PRO A 473 -38.56 2.29 18.05
C PRO A 473 -39.51 2.28 16.83
N ASN A 474 -39.10 1.59 15.79
CA ASN A 474 -40.01 1.25 14.68
C ASN A 474 -41.17 0.38 15.18
N PRO A 475 -42.27 0.24 14.42
CA PRO A 475 -43.34 -0.67 14.76
C PRO A 475 -42.84 -2.09 15.09
N PRO A 476 -43.44 -2.80 16.07
CA PRO A 476 -43.00 -4.11 16.49
C PRO A 476 -42.98 -5.10 15.32
N THR A 477 -41.84 -5.78 15.13
CA THR A 477 -41.64 -6.80 14.08
C THR A 477 -42.19 -8.17 14.45
N GLY A 478 -42.54 -8.38 15.74
CA GLY A 478 -42.88 -9.70 16.28
C GLY A 478 -41.72 -10.63 16.51
N LYS A 479 -40.49 -10.23 16.17
CA LYS A 479 -39.26 -11.01 16.33
C LYS A 479 -38.63 -10.80 17.70
N ARG A 480 -38.15 -11.89 18.30
CA ARG A 480 -37.42 -11.90 19.55
C ARG A 480 -35.93 -12.21 19.31
N ILE A 481 -35.05 -11.33 19.76
CA ILE A 481 -33.61 -11.49 19.64
C ILE A 481 -33.01 -11.61 21.03
N SER A 482 -32.13 -12.59 21.23
CA SER A 482 -31.34 -12.75 22.44
C SER A 482 -29.89 -12.38 22.20
N VAL A 483 -29.31 -11.61 23.12
CA VAL A 483 -27.91 -11.18 23.08
C VAL A 483 -27.21 -11.76 24.30
N VAL A 484 -26.08 -12.44 24.11
CA VAL A 484 -25.28 -13.03 25.19
C VAL A 484 -24.05 -12.15 25.45
N GLY A 485 -24.06 -11.43 26.56
CA GLY A 485 -23.04 -10.48 26.99
C GLY A 485 -23.48 -9.02 26.84
N ALA A 486 -23.48 -8.29 27.97
CA ALA A 486 -23.79 -6.86 28.03
C ALA A 486 -22.54 -5.97 28.01
N GLY A 487 -21.53 -6.36 27.25
CA GLY A 487 -20.41 -5.50 26.90
C GLY A 487 -20.74 -4.50 25.78
N PRO A 488 -19.76 -3.67 25.33
CA PRO A 488 -20.04 -2.63 24.32
C PRO A 488 -20.63 -3.20 23.02
N SER A 489 -20.18 -4.35 22.56
CA SER A 489 -20.67 -5.02 21.36
C SER A 489 -22.13 -5.45 21.53
N GLY A 490 -22.45 -6.15 22.61
CA GLY A 490 -23.81 -6.64 22.86
C GLY A 490 -24.82 -5.52 23.08
N LEU A 491 -24.46 -4.51 23.85
CA LEU A 491 -25.32 -3.34 24.10
C LEU A 491 -25.55 -2.50 22.85
N THR A 492 -24.54 -2.34 21.99
CA THR A 492 -24.69 -1.65 20.69
C THR A 492 -25.62 -2.42 19.78
N CYS A 493 -25.43 -3.73 19.63
CA CYS A 493 -26.31 -4.59 18.84
C CYS A 493 -27.76 -4.51 19.37
N ALA A 494 -27.95 -4.66 20.67
CA ALA A 494 -29.26 -4.60 21.30
C ALA A 494 -29.96 -3.26 21.05
N TYR A 495 -29.25 -2.14 21.17
CA TYR A 495 -29.78 -0.81 20.91
C TYR A 495 -30.34 -0.66 19.50
N TYR A 496 -29.56 -1.05 18.48
CA TYR A 496 -30.04 -0.91 17.09
C TYR A 496 -31.16 -1.88 16.75
N LEU A 497 -31.11 -3.11 17.28
CA LEU A 497 -32.21 -4.07 17.07
C LEU A 497 -33.52 -3.61 17.75
N ALA A 498 -33.44 -3.03 18.95
CA ALA A 498 -34.62 -2.43 19.59
C ALA A 498 -35.15 -1.25 18.79
N LYS A 499 -34.30 -0.36 18.25
CA LYS A 499 -34.74 0.72 17.33
C LYS A 499 -35.43 0.18 16.08
N LEU A 500 -35.05 -0.98 15.57
CA LEU A 500 -35.71 -1.64 14.43
C LEU A 500 -37.04 -2.29 14.79
N GLY A 501 -37.49 -2.24 16.06
CA GLY A 501 -38.75 -2.78 16.52
C GLY A 501 -38.72 -4.25 16.94
N HIS A 502 -37.55 -4.83 17.12
CA HIS A 502 -37.42 -6.18 17.65
C HIS A 502 -37.52 -6.16 19.18
N LYS A 503 -38.06 -7.25 19.75
CA LYS A 503 -37.95 -7.50 21.20
C LYS A 503 -36.55 -8.04 21.53
N VAL A 504 -35.77 -7.34 22.37
CA VAL A 504 -34.39 -7.68 22.63
C VAL A 504 -34.17 -7.96 24.13
N ASP A 505 -33.70 -9.17 24.43
CA ASP A 505 -33.30 -9.63 25.76
C ASP A 505 -31.77 -9.82 25.79
N VAL A 506 -31.05 -9.15 26.68
CA VAL A 506 -29.59 -9.26 26.86
C VAL A 506 -29.31 -10.03 28.14
N TYR A 507 -28.46 -11.06 28.06
CA TYR A 507 -28.07 -11.91 29.20
C TYR A 507 -26.61 -11.64 29.57
N GLU A 508 -26.38 -11.14 30.79
CA GLU A 508 -25.07 -10.82 31.29
C GLU A 508 -24.70 -11.75 32.46
N ALA A 509 -23.50 -12.30 32.41
CA ALA A 509 -23.00 -13.22 33.42
C ALA A 509 -22.63 -12.54 34.74
N ASP A 510 -22.20 -11.29 34.67
CA ASP A 510 -21.81 -10.50 35.82
C ASP A 510 -23.05 -9.79 36.46
N ALA A 511 -22.88 -9.28 37.67
CA ALA A 511 -23.94 -8.55 38.38
C ALA A 511 -24.24 -7.17 37.76
N VAL A 512 -23.35 -6.67 36.93
CA VAL A 512 -23.40 -5.33 36.31
C VAL A 512 -23.19 -5.42 34.83
N ALA A 513 -23.96 -4.68 34.05
CA ALA A 513 -23.76 -4.54 32.62
C ALA A 513 -22.62 -3.55 32.32
N GLY A 514 -22.01 -3.68 31.11
CA GLY A 514 -20.91 -2.83 30.66
C GLY A 514 -19.66 -3.63 30.23
N GLY A 515 -19.50 -4.85 30.76
CA GLY A 515 -18.35 -5.69 30.45
C GLY A 515 -17.02 -4.98 30.77
N VAL A 516 -16.05 -5.01 29.82
CA VAL A 516 -14.73 -4.38 30.00
C VAL A 516 -14.82 -2.86 30.23
N LEU A 517 -15.85 -2.18 29.75
CA LEU A 517 -16.05 -0.75 30.06
C LEU A 517 -16.23 -0.51 31.53
N TYR A 518 -16.91 -1.42 32.23
CA TYR A 518 -17.16 -1.32 33.68
C TYR A 518 -15.96 -1.76 34.51
N TRP A 519 -15.44 -2.98 34.30
CA TRP A 519 -14.42 -3.55 35.18
C TRP A 519 -12.99 -3.45 34.64
N GLY A 520 -12.79 -3.23 33.35
CA GLY A 520 -11.45 -3.19 32.74
C GLY A 520 -10.89 -1.78 32.58
N ILE A 521 -11.75 -0.77 32.51
CA ILE A 521 -11.33 0.64 32.45
C ILE A 521 -11.53 1.26 33.84
N PRO A 522 -10.44 1.74 34.51
CA PRO A 522 -10.56 2.31 35.84
C PRO A 522 -11.50 3.53 35.91
N GLU A 523 -12.22 3.67 36.99
CA GLU A 523 -13.23 4.69 37.22
C GLU A 523 -12.72 6.14 37.05
N TYR A 524 -11.45 6.40 37.33
CA TYR A 524 -10.83 7.71 37.09
C TYR A 524 -10.67 8.06 35.59
N ARG A 525 -10.82 7.08 34.71
CA ARG A 525 -10.84 7.29 33.23
C ARG A 525 -12.28 7.28 32.68
N LEU A 526 -13.07 6.34 33.15
CA LEU A 526 -14.46 6.18 32.79
C LEU A 526 -15.30 6.01 34.08
N PRO A 527 -15.93 7.08 34.57
CA PRO A 527 -16.79 6.99 35.76
C PRO A 527 -17.95 6.01 35.52
N ASN A 528 -18.17 5.11 36.48
CA ASN A 528 -19.23 4.11 36.41
C ASN A 528 -20.63 4.74 36.29
N GLU A 529 -20.83 5.91 36.90
CA GLU A 529 -22.08 6.68 36.77
C GLU A 529 -22.38 7.10 35.33
N VAL A 530 -21.35 7.52 34.56
CA VAL A 530 -21.50 7.90 33.14
C VAL A 530 -21.90 6.69 32.30
N LEU A 531 -21.23 5.56 32.54
CA LEU A 531 -21.54 4.31 31.84
C LEU A 531 -22.97 3.84 32.16
N ALA A 532 -23.37 3.90 33.45
CA ALA A 532 -24.70 3.48 33.88
C ALA A 532 -25.80 4.33 33.22
N LYS A 533 -25.62 5.65 33.08
CA LYS A 533 -26.57 6.53 32.40
C LYS A 533 -26.70 6.21 30.89
N GLU A 534 -25.60 5.90 30.21
CA GLU A 534 -25.68 5.51 28.81
C GLU A 534 -26.32 4.12 28.61
N ILE A 535 -26.11 3.18 29.56
CA ILE A 535 -26.79 1.88 29.54
C ILE A 535 -28.30 2.07 29.83
N ALA A 536 -28.69 2.88 30.78
CA ALA A 536 -30.10 3.20 31.04
C ALA A 536 -30.80 3.77 29.80
N ALA A 537 -30.11 4.64 29.06
CA ALA A 537 -30.63 5.17 27.77
C ALA A 537 -30.76 4.11 26.67
N ILE A 538 -30.07 2.99 26.78
CA ILE A 538 -30.23 1.81 25.90
C ILE A 538 -31.47 1.00 26.35
N GLU A 539 -31.67 0.83 27.66
CA GLU A 539 -32.87 0.18 28.19
C GLU A 539 -34.14 0.96 27.85
N GLU A 540 -34.10 2.29 27.94
CA GLU A 540 -35.21 3.17 27.50
C GLU A 540 -35.55 3.00 26.03
N ALA A 541 -34.64 2.56 25.17
CA ALA A 541 -34.93 2.23 23.78
C ALA A 541 -35.67 0.89 23.60
N GLY A 542 -35.97 0.17 24.68
CA GLY A 542 -36.73 -1.07 24.68
C GLY A 542 -35.90 -2.37 24.84
N VAL A 543 -34.67 -2.24 25.31
CA VAL A 543 -33.81 -3.38 25.62
C VAL A 543 -34.04 -3.86 27.06
N THR A 544 -34.18 -5.17 27.27
CA THR A 544 -34.25 -5.77 28.62
C THR A 544 -32.91 -6.44 28.95
N ILE A 545 -32.26 -6.04 30.06
CA ILE A 545 -30.98 -6.59 30.50
C ILE A 545 -31.20 -7.51 31.71
N HIS A 546 -30.74 -8.77 31.59
CA HIS A 546 -30.79 -9.78 32.64
C HIS A 546 -29.34 -9.99 33.17
N THR A 547 -29.01 -9.38 34.31
CA THR A 547 -27.71 -9.60 34.97
C THR A 547 -27.70 -10.91 35.78
N ASN A 548 -26.53 -11.37 36.23
CA ASN A 548 -26.32 -12.68 36.87
C ASN A 548 -26.91 -13.86 36.06
N SER A 549 -26.95 -13.71 34.75
CA SER A 549 -27.63 -14.62 33.80
C SER A 549 -26.64 -15.25 32.82
N ARG A 550 -25.78 -16.11 33.36
CA ARG A 550 -24.74 -16.80 32.54
C ARG A 550 -25.36 -17.83 31.62
N ILE A 551 -25.06 -17.73 30.32
CA ILE A 551 -25.46 -18.68 29.27
C ILE A 551 -24.29 -19.63 28.95
N GLY A 552 -24.55 -20.93 28.86
CA GLY A 552 -23.55 -21.94 28.52
C GLY A 552 -23.90 -23.33 29.03
N SER A 553 -22.96 -24.28 28.91
CA SER A 553 -23.15 -25.70 29.32
C SER A 553 -22.51 -26.08 30.68
N ARG A 554 -21.85 -25.13 31.35
CA ARG A 554 -21.18 -25.40 32.64
C ARG A 554 -22.13 -25.21 33.82
N ALA A 555 -21.79 -25.78 34.95
CA ALA A 555 -22.52 -25.56 36.23
C ALA A 555 -22.58 -24.05 36.54
N GLY A 556 -23.73 -23.56 36.98
CA GLY A 556 -24.00 -22.14 37.25
C GLY A 556 -24.52 -21.35 36.03
N CYS A 557 -24.70 -21.97 34.89
CA CYS A 557 -25.43 -21.36 33.76
C CYS A 557 -26.93 -21.53 33.94
N ILE A 558 -27.72 -20.50 33.60
CA ILE A 558 -29.17 -20.51 33.72
C ILE A 558 -29.84 -21.25 32.54
N MET A 559 -29.22 -21.29 31.40
CA MET A 559 -29.61 -22.05 30.20
C MET A 559 -28.43 -22.22 29.23
N THR A 560 -28.56 -23.15 28.33
CA THR A 560 -27.61 -23.38 27.23
C THR A 560 -27.91 -22.45 26.03
N VAL A 561 -26.94 -22.33 25.12
CA VAL A 561 -27.14 -21.58 23.85
C VAL A 561 -28.24 -22.21 23.01
N ASN A 562 -28.34 -23.54 22.99
CA ASN A 562 -29.37 -24.25 22.21
C ASN A 562 -30.77 -23.94 22.75
N GLU A 563 -30.98 -24.01 24.08
CA GLU A 563 -32.24 -23.64 24.69
C GLU A 563 -32.61 -22.14 24.46
N LEU A 564 -31.58 -21.26 24.36
CA LEU A 564 -31.80 -19.87 24.02
C LEU A 564 -32.21 -19.71 22.55
N MET A 565 -31.62 -20.48 21.63
CA MET A 565 -31.98 -20.51 20.22
C MET A 565 -33.42 -21.00 19.99
N GLU A 566 -33.90 -21.96 20.79
CA GLU A 566 -35.30 -22.42 20.72
C GLU A 566 -36.33 -21.34 21.13
N ARG A 567 -35.91 -20.37 21.95
CA ARG A 567 -36.77 -19.30 22.49
C ARG A 567 -36.67 -17.98 21.73
N SER A 568 -35.78 -17.89 20.74
CA SER A 568 -35.46 -16.66 20.04
C SER A 568 -35.42 -16.89 18.52
N ASP A 569 -35.80 -15.89 17.74
CA ASP A 569 -35.64 -15.92 16.28
C ASP A 569 -34.17 -15.82 15.85
N ALA A 570 -33.32 -15.17 16.70
CA ALA A 570 -31.87 -15.11 16.52
C ALA A 570 -31.15 -14.91 17.85
N VAL A 571 -29.90 -15.38 17.91
CA VAL A 571 -29.00 -15.21 19.06
C VAL A 571 -27.69 -14.53 18.60
N TYR A 572 -27.34 -13.44 19.28
CA TYR A 572 -26.06 -12.75 19.05
C TYR A 572 -25.09 -13.03 20.22
N LEU A 573 -23.92 -13.58 19.91
CA LEU A 573 -22.91 -13.91 20.92
C LEU A 573 -21.87 -12.78 21.03
N ALA A 574 -21.91 -12.05 22.14
CA ALA A 574 -21.04 -10.91 22.47
C ALA A 574 -20.22 -11.15 23.74
N ILE A 575 -19.70 -12.36 23.91
CA ILE A 575 -19.04 -12.85 25.14
C ILE A 575 -17.70 -12.19 25.46
N GLY A 576 -17.14 -11.40 24.57
CA GLY A 576 -15.88 -10.67 24.74
C GLY A 576 -14.64 -11.56 24.77
N THR A 577 -13.47 -10.95 25.01
CA THR A 577 -12.17 -11.62 25.10
C THR A 577 -11.69 -11.57 26.55
N GLN A 578 -12.20 -12.45 27.39
CA GLN A 578 -11.94 -12.44 28.83
C GLN A 578 -10.67 -13.23 29.25
N LYS A 579 -10.15 -14.08 28.34
CA LYS A 579 -8.93 -14.85 28.62
C LYS A 579 -7.70 -14.02 28.24
N PRO A 580 -6.81 -13.73 29.21
CA PRO A 580 -5.60 -12.99 28.95
C PRO A 580 -4.64 -13.82 28.08
N MET A 581 -3.85 -13.14 27.24
CA MET A 581 -2.72 -13.77 26.57
C MET A 581 -1.58 -13.99 27.56
N ARG A 582 -0.91 -15.12 27.46
CA ARG A 582 0.30 -15.44 28.22
C ARG A 582 1.52 -14.85 27.52
N MET A 583 2.55 -14.58 28.28
CA MET A 583 3.86 -14.16 27.77
C MET A 583 4.73 -15.37 27.40
N ASP A 584 4.38 -16.56 27.92
CA ASP A 584 5.11 -17.81 27.77
C ASP A 584 6.59 -17.73 28.21
N VAL A 585 6.82 -17.03 29.34
CA VAL A 585 8.15 -16.89 29.93
C VAL A 585 8.26 -17.71 31.23
N PRO A 586 9.46 -18.19 31.59
CA PRO A 586 9.68 -18.87 32.84
C PRO A 586 9.30 -17.99 34.05
N GLY A 587 8.51 -18.55 34.95
CA GLY A 587 8.05 -17.85 36.16
C GLY A 587 6.69 -17.19 36.05
N GLU A 588 6.02 -17.25 34.89
CA GLU A 588 4.66 -16.68 34.72
C GLU A 588 3.62 -17.37 35.62
N ASP A 589 3.84 -18.63 36.00
CA ASP A 589 2.94 -19.41 36.85
C ASP A 589 3.28 -19.30 38.38
N LEU A 590 4.23 -18.47 38.75
CA LEU A 590 4.61 -18.31 40.16
C LEU A 590 3.50 -17.61 40.97
N GLU A 591 3.41 -17.94 42.25
CA GLU A 591 2.51 -17.27 43.17
C GLU A 591 2.82 -15.76 43.26
N GLY A 592 1.78 -14.93 43.14
CA GLY A 592 1.89 -13.48 43.10
C GLY A 592 2.05 -12.90 41.69
N VAL A 593 2.12 -13.75 40.62
CA VAL A 593 2.04 -13.29 39.25
C VAL A 593 0.60 -13.35 38.77
N GLU A 594 0.06 -12.19 38.38
CA GLU A 594 -1.33 -12.02 37.93
C GLU A 594 -1.36 -11.27 36.60
N SER A 595 -2.25 -11.69 35.69
CA SER A 595 -2.45 -10.92 34.46
C SER A 595 -3.09 -9.55 34.74
N GLY A 596 -2.69 -8.52 34.02
CA GLY A 596 -3.24 -7.17 34.18
C GLY A 596 -4.76 -7.13 34.00
N LEU A 597 -5.32 -7.96 33.14
CA LEU A 597 -6.77 -8.05 32.92
C LEU A 597 -7.49 -8.65 34.12
N SER A 598 -6.92 -9.71 34.73
CA SER A 598 -7.47 -10.34 35.94
C SER A 598 -7.43 -9.37 37.14
N PHE A 599 -6.30 -8.64 37.26
CA PHE A 599 -6.15 -7.62 38.32
C PHE A 599 -7.23 -6.53 38.20
N LEU A 600 -7.40 -5.94 37.00
CA LEU A 600 -8.39 -4.89 36.78
C LEU A 600 -9.83 -5.41 37.03
N ARG A 601 -10.13 -6.64 36.58
CA ARG A 601 -11.44 -7.26 36.83
C ARG A 601 -11.72 -7.45 38.33
N ARG A 602 -10.74 -7.95 39.10
CA ARG A 602 -10.85 -8.16 40.53
C ARG A 602 -11.12 -6.82 41.27
N VAL A 603 -10.36 -5.79 40.91
CA VAL A 603 -10.52 -4.46 41.52
C VAL A 603 -11.80 -3.78 41.06
N GLY A 604 -12.10 -3.80 39.76
CA GLY A 604 -13.25 -3.12 39.16
C GLY A 604 -14.60 -3.70 39.60
N LEU A 605 -14.68 -5.02 39.82
CA LEU A 605 -15.88 -5.66 40.37
C LEU A 605 -15.98 -5.57 41.90
N ASN A 606 -15.08 -4.84 42.56
CA ASN A 606 -14.99 -4.73 44.02
C ASN A 606 -14.85 -6.09 44.75
N ALA A 607 -14.42 -7.14 44.07
CA ALA A 607 -14.28 -8.47 44.67
C ALA A 607 -13.14 -8.53 45.68
N ASP A 608 -12.02 -7.84 45.41
CA ASP A 608 -10.89 -7.68 46.31
C ASP A 608 -10.03 -6.49 45.82
N ARG A 609 -9.89 -5.46 46.64
CA ARG A 609 -9.07 -4.27 46.38
C ARG A 609 -7.67 -4.36 46.99
N SER A 610 -7.26 -5.52 47.51
CA SER A 610 -5.92 -5.69 48.06
C SER A 610 -4.85 -5.48 46.99
N VAL A 611 -3.84 -4.68 47.29
CA VAL A 611 -2.71 -4.41 46.41
C VAL A 611 -1.42 -4.64 47.20
N PRO A 612 -0.45 -5.39 46.66
CA PRO A 612 0.80 -5.61 47.36
C PRO A 612 1.58 -4.31 47.52
N ARG A 613 2.35 -4.20 48.60
CA ARG A 613 3.18 -3.01 48.91
C ARG A 613 4.19 -2.71 47.82
N ARG A 614 4.66 -3.73 47.11
CA ARG A 614 5.54 -3.63 45.93
C ARG A 614 4.88 -4.33 44.75
N LEU A 615 4.68 -3.59 43.68
CA LEU A 615 4.09 -4.09 42.43
C LEU A 615 5.04 -3.81 41.29
N VAL A 616 5.34 -4.83 40.52
CA VAL A 616 6.07 -4.72 39.25
C VAL A 616 5.06 -4.96 38.12
N VAL A 617 5.01 -4.05 37.15
CA VAL A 617 4.13 -4.17 35.97
C VAL A 617 5.01 -4.35 34.74
N ILE A 618 4.77 -5.43 34.00
CA ILE A 618 5.47 -5.73 32.74
C ILE A 618 4.57 -5.35 31.57
N GLY A 619 5.06 -4.44 30.72
CA GLY A 619 4.36 -3.92 29.56
C GLY A 619 4.24 -2.40 29.54
N GLY A 620 3.97 -1.81 28.37
CA GLY A 620 3.84 -0.37 28.14
C GLY A 620 2.50 0.05 27.53
N GLY A 621 1.58 -0.91 27.31
CA GLY A 621 0.25 -0.64 26.74
C GLY A 621 -0.74 -0.04 27.75
N ASN A 622 -1.93 0.32 27.28
CA ASN A 622 -2.99 0.93 28.12
C ASN A 622 -3.32 0.11 29.37
N THR A 623 -3.44 -1.21 29.24
CA THR A 623 -3.71 -2.12 30.37
C THR A 623 -2.62 -2.02 31.44
N ALA A 624 -1.34 -2.01 31.05
CA ALA A 624 -0.22 -1.90 31.99
C ALA A 624 -0.23 -0.55 32.71
N MET A 625 -0.54 0.54 32.01
CA MET A 625 -0.67 1.87 32.58
C MET A 625 -1.84 1.94 33.59
N ASP A 626 -2.97 1.33 33.26
CA ASP A 626 -4.13 1.28 34.15
C ASP A 626 -3.84 0.44 35.39
N VAL A 627 -3.19 -0.72 35.26
CA VAL A 627 -2.72 -1.55 36.37
C VAL A 627 -1.75 -0.79 37.26
N ALA A 628 -0.78 -0.06 36.71
CA ALA A 628 0.22 0.69 37.48
C ALA A 628 -0.38 1.88 38.25
N ARG A 629 -1.44 2.50 37.71
CA ARG A 629 -2.06 3.71 38.29
C ARG A 629 -3.17 3.41 39.30
N THR A 630 -3.89 2.31 39.10
CA THR A 630 -5.02 1.91 39.96
C THR A 630 -4.63 1.81 41.44
N PRO A 631 -3.50 1.20 41.87
CA PRO A 631 -3.11 1.11 43.25
C PRO A 631 -2.80 2.46 43.95
N ARG A 632 -2.43 3.46 43.16
CA ARG A 632 -2.09 4.82 43.64
C ARG A 632 -3.30 5.73 43.81
N ARG A 633 -4.47 5.29 43.43
CA ARG A 633 -5.72 6.04 43.49
C ARG A 633 -6.79 5.16 44.17
N PRO A 634 -6.71 4.95 45.49
CA PRO A 634 -7.81 4.35 46.21
C PRO A 634 -9.03 5.24 46.01
N GLY A 635 -10.09 4.67 45.44
CA GLY A 635 -11.31 5.35 44.99
C GLY A 635 -12.04 6.10 46.07
#